data_385eca34248eb8eb96124441c295d347
#
_entry.id   385eca34248eb8eb96124441c295d347
#
_cell.length_a   1.000
_cell.length_b   1.000
_cell.length_c   1.000
_cell.angle_alpha   90.00
_cell.angle_beta   90.00
_cell.angle_gamma   90.00
#
_symmetry.space_group_name_H-M   'P 1'
#
loop_
_entity.id
_entity.type
_entity.pdbx_description
1 polymer ?
#
loop_
_entity_poly.entity_id
_entity_poly.type
_entity_poly.pdbx_seq_one_letter_code
_entity_poly.pdbx_strand_id
1 'polypeptide(L)'
;MNIPSFSRSVSRGSAVGWFLVLLLVCGAGAGYYLYQDNLAKRKAAQELTAERKLKEKKAREAAEKQRIKREREIREKKEKERLAARKADEEAQEEKARQAAEAARKLQEQAEREEREKRRREELERREREEEARRQEEDTPVEEEPEPEGRFPQPVKNRMPELSVYSIPCRDDIQTEKDKPLETWSWDKAEKMEGMEEFPTGSSPWKKGKDAGRMQALLEKCREWKDAKLASLKACPAAKDFPGVPENGAQTVRRTVEIDSNIGGWHSTGLYAPPGAEISCSLSGAPKDGSISVRIGCHTDSLHKLDEWKRVPEITMQVSAGRGRVKMVNPMGGLVYVNVGQRPRRGKVFKVQISGAVPSPLFVMGKTTPEQWAEQLENTKAPWGEIRMPRLIVTMPVEQLKQCPDVQKTAEFLQKNMALQDWIMGWDTKPDRLHHPMRFVVDRQISAGAGHSGYPAMATKDWTNSIATGSIIHSGSWGLWHELGHNHQSPPFTMEGQTEVSVNIFSMVCEVMGTGKDFESCWGGGMGPYGMSAEMKKYFSGTQTYNEAPNKVQLFFWVELMYYLGFDAFRQVALQFHDKPYDNGELSDEKKWEWVMNAFSKVTGKNMGPFFKIWRTPVSERAAGRMKDLPAWLPSKDYPACYTAEE
;
A
#
# COMPACT_ATOMS: atom_id res chain seq x y z
N MET A 1 -89.66 -17.81 5.53
CA MET A 1 -90.40 -17.54 6.76
C MET A 1 -91.70 -16.79 6.42
N ASN A 2 -92.84 -17.36 6.90
CA ASN A 2 -94.14 -16.78 7.00
C ASN A 2 -94.92 -16.35 5.72
N ILE A 3 -95.71 -17.27 5.27
CA ILE A 3 -96.94 -17.05 4.50
C ILE A 3 -98.06 -16.75 5.50
N PRO A 4 -98.82 -15.70 5.36
CA PRO A 4 -100.15 -15.65 6.02
C PRO A 4 -101.21 -16.15 5.08
N SER A 5 -102.03 -17.09 5.62
CA SER A 5 -103.27 -17.58 5.05
C SER A 5 -104.39 -16.52 5.13
N PHE A 6 -105.11 -16.35 4.04
CA PHE A 6 -106.43 -15.68 4.10
C PHE A 6 -107.48 -16.52 3.40
N SER A 7 -108.53 -16.81 4.17
CA SER A 7 -109.71 -17.53 3.76
C SER A 7 -110.77 -16.62 3.13
N ARG A 8 -111.36 -17.12 2.10
CA ARG A 8 -112.74 -16.94 1.58
C ARG A 8 -113.49 -15.61 1.72
N SER A 9 -113.68 -14.99 0.61
CA SER A 9 -115.11 -14.71 0.27
C SER A 9 -115.27 -14.55 -1.26
N VAL A 10 -116.22 -15.30 -1.81
CA VAL A 10 -116.60 -15.27 -3.22
C VAL A 10 -117.52 -14.08 -3.47
N SER A 11 -117.16 -13.20 -4.38
CA SER A 11 -118.14 -12.36 -5.06
C SER A 11 -117.80 -12.32 -6.56
N ARG A 12 -118.82 -12.53 -7.38
CA ARG A 12 -118.85 -12.58 -8.84
C ARG A 12 -118.27 -11.25 -9.40
N GLY A 13 -117.04 -11.25 -9.88
CA GLY A 13 -116.43 -10.17 -10.68
C GLY A 13 -116.34 -10.62 -12.12
N SER A 14 -116.87 -9.82 -13.01
CA SER A 14 -117.12 -10.02 -14.43
C SER A 14 -115.93 -10.61 -15.23
N ALA A 15 -116.26 -11.36 -16.29
CA ALA A 15 -115.31 -11.97 -17.25
C ALA A 15 -114.23 -10.97 -17.82
N VAL A 16 -114.50 -9.69 -17.76
CA VAL A 16 -113.60 -8.62 -18.17
C VAL A 16 -112.36 -8.50 -17.22
N GLY A 17 -112.54 -8.78 -15.93
CA GLY A 17 -111.41 -8.74 -14.97
C GLY A 17 -110.39 -9.85 -15.21
N TRP A 18 -110.79 -11.01 -15.54
CA TRP A 18 -109.95 -12.16 -15.86
C TRP A 18 -109.15 -11.96 -17.16
N PHE A 19 -109.78 -11.28 -18.17
CA PHE A 19 -109.07 -10.98 -19.43
C PHE A 19 -107.97 -9.92 -19.25
N LEU A 20 -108.22 -8.95 -18.41
CA LEU A 20 -107.18 -7.95 -18.06
C LEU A 20 -106.04 -8.56 -17.24
N VAL A 21 -106.32 -9.46 -16.32
CA VAL A 21 -105.26 -10.19 -15.56
C VAL A 21 -104.43 -11.10 -16.48
N LEU A 22 -105.16 -11.80 -17.44
CA LEU A 22 -104.42 -12.64 -18.40
C LEU A 22 -103.58 -11.82 -19.35
N LEU A 23 -104.01 -10.66 -19.81
CA LEU A 23 -103.21 -9.76 -20.61
C LEU A 23 -102.02 -9.18 -19.83
N LEU A 24 -102.19 -8.85 -18.55
CA LEU A 24 -101.11 -8.40 -17.69
C LEU A 24 -100.08 -9.52 -17.40
N VAL A 25 -100.54 -10.73 -17.17
CA VAL A 25 -99.68 -11.91 -16.94
C VAL A 25 -98.96 -12.30 -18.24
N CYS A 26 -99.63 -12.28 -19.38
CA CYS A 26 -99.01 -12.56 -20.67
C CYS A 26 -98.00 -11.41 -21.07
N GLY A 27 -98.41 -10.15 -20.82
CA GLY A 27 -97.55 -9.01 -21.06
C GLY A 27 -96.27 -9.00 -20.13
N ALA A 28 -96.50 -9.36 -18.86
CA ALA A 28 -95.37 -9.51 -17.91
C ALA A 28 -94.45 -10.69 -18.27
N GLY A 29 -95.04 -11.81 -18.71
CA GLY A 29 -94.32 -12.98 -19.18
C GLY A 29 -93.48 -12.69 -20.45
N ALA A 30 -94.11 -12.00 -21.43
CA ALA A 30 -93.40 -11.56 -22.64
C ALA A 30 -92.29 -10.52 -22.34
N GLY A 31 -92.61 -9.59 -21.44
CA GLY A 31 -91.58 -8.58 -20.98
C GLY A 31 -90.40 -9.25 -20.26
N TYR A 32 -90.72 -10.25 -19.41
CA TYR A 32 -89.65 -10.99 -18.71
C TYR A 32 -88.83 -11.85 -19.69
N TYR A 33 -89.46 -12.48 -20.67
CA TYR A 33 -88.72 -13.24 -21.68
C TYR A 33 -87.78 -12.35 -22.54
N LEU A 34 -88.28 -11.21 -23.00
CA LEU A 34 -87.51 -10.22 -23.73
C LEU A 34 -86.39 -9.66 -22.89
N TYR A 35 -86.59 -9.46 -21.60
CA TYR A 35 -85.51 -9.01 -20.68
C TYR A 35 -84.43 -10.06 -20.50
N GLN A 36 -84.85 -11.35 -20.33
CA GLN A 36 -83.86 -12.46 -20.21
C GLN A 36 -83.07 -12.67 -21.52
N ASP A 37 -83.75 -12.59 -22.70
CA ASP A 37 -83.06 -12.68 -24.00
C ASP A 37 -82.07 -11.53 -24.22
N ASN A 38 -82.48 -10.32 -23.87
CA ASN A 38 -81.51 -9.16 -23.91
C ASN A 38 -80.39 -9.31 -22.92
N LEU A 39 -80.61 -9.86 -21.73
CA LEU A 39 -79.52 -10.11 -20.74
C LEU A 39 -78.56 -11.19 -21.25
N ALA A 40 -79.09 -12.26 -21.86
CA ALA A 40 -78.31 -13.32 -22.47
C ALA A 40 -77.42 -12.78 -23.64
N LYS A 41 -78.03 -11.97 -24.53
CA LYS A 41 -77.32 -11.32 -25.64
C LYS A 41 -76.23 -10.36 -25.13
N ARG A 42 -76.44 -9.60 -24.05
CA ARG A 42 -75.45 -8.74 -23.42
C ARG A 42 -74.29 -9.54 -22.80
N LYS A 43 -74.62 -10.65 -22.11
CA LYS A 43 -73.56 -11.55 -21.57
C LYS A 43 -72.73 -12.16 -22.69
N ALA A 44 -73.37 -12.70 -23.74
CA ALA A 44 -72.62 -13.25 -24.88
C ALA A 44 -71.75 -12.20 -25.59
N ALA A 45 -72.25 -10.95 -25.74
CA ALA A 45 -71.46 -9.86 -26.30
C ALA A 45 -70.24 -9.45 -25.38
N GLN A 46 -70.43 -9.49 -24.06
CA GLN A 46 -69.37 -9.26 -23.09
C GLN A 46 -68.30 -10.38 -23.13
N GLU A 47 -68.76 -11.64 -23.20
CA GLU A 47 -67.81 -12.79 -23.31
C GLU A 47 -67.02 -12.75 -24.61
N LEU A 48 -67.65 -12.45 -25.75
CA LEU A 48 -66.97 -12.30 -27.03
C LEU A 48 -65.94 -11.14 -27.01
N THR A 49 -66.28 -10.03 -26.35
CA THR A 49 -65.39 -8.90 -26.18
C THR A 49 -64.21 -9.24 -25.27
N ALA A 50 -64.49 -10.00 -24.19
CA ALA A 50 -63.39 -10.47 -23.28
C ALA A 50 -62.49 -11.47 -23.99
N GLU A 51 -63.05 -12.38 -24.80
CA GLU A 51 -62.22 -13.32 -25.58
C GLU A 51 -61.33 -12.62 -26.63
N ARG A 52 -61.89 -11.62 -27.32
CA ARG A 52 -61.07 -10.77 -28.25
C ARG A 52 -59.94 -10.06 -27.53
N LYS A 53 -60.22 -9.42 -26.40
CA LYS A 53 -59.17 -8.74 -25.59
C LYS A 53 -58.11 -9.73 -25.11
N LEU A 54 -58.50 -10.95 -24.71
CA LEU A 54 -57.54 -11.98 -24.30
C LEU A 54 -56.68 -12.47 -25.48
N LYS A 55 -57.25 -12.65 -26.68
CA LYS A 55 -56.52 -13.01 -27.89
C LYS A 55 -55.53 -11.91 -28.27
N GLU A 56 -55.95 -10.62 -28.24
CA GLU A 56 -55.06 -9.48 -28.51
C GLU A 56 -53.92 -9.38 -27.49
N LYS A 57 -54.23 -9.60 -26.20
CA LYS A 57 -53.21 -9.61 -25.14
C LYS A 57 -52.17 -10.71 -25.38
N LYS A 58 -52.62 -11.94 -25.67
CA LYS A 58 -51.72 -13.07 -25.97
C LYS A 58 -50.84 -12.81 -27.22
N ALA A 59 -51.44 -12.20 -28.26
CA ALA A 59 -50.70 -11.83 -29.47
C ALA A 59 -49.61 -10.76 -29.20
N ARG A 60 -49.94 -9.74 -28.38
CA ARG A 60 -48.95 -8.72 -27.95
C ARG A 60 -47.84 -9.32 -27.11
N GLU A 61 -48.17 -10.20 -26.15
CA GLU A 61 -47.17 -10.89 -25.33
C GLU A 61 -46.24 -11.79 -26.18
N ALA A 62 -46.78 -12.48 -27.20
CA ALA A 62 -46.00 -13.30 -28.12
C ALA A 62 -45.05 -12.44 -29.00
N ALA A 63 -45.57 -11.32 -29.52
CA ALA A 63 -44.75 -10.38 -30.32
C ALA A 63 -43.62 -9.75 -29.48
N GLU A 64 -43.92 -9.40 -28.23
CA GLU A 64 -42.91 -8.85 -27.30
C GLU A 64 -41.81 -9.88 -26.97
N LYS A 65 -42.19 -11.12 -26.71
CA LYS A 65 -41.22 -12.22 -26.49
C LYS A 65 -40.33 -12.44 -27.72
N GLN A 66 -40.88 -12.37 -28.91
CA GLN A 66 -40.10 -12.49 -30.14
C GLN A 66 -39.12 -11.30 -30.33
N ARG A 67 -39.59 -10.08 -29.99
CA ARG A 67 -38.73 -8.88 -30.03
C ARG A 67 -37.55 -9.00 -29.09
N ILE A 68 -37.81 -9.36 -27.81
CA ILE A 68 -36.78 -9.55 -26.79
C ILE A 68 -35.78 -10.63 -27.23
N LYS A 69 -36.26 -11.75 -27.80
CA LYS A 69 -35.36 -12.82 -28.29
C LYS A 69 -34.45 -12.32 -29.40
N ARG A 70 -34.96 -11.58 -30.38
CA ARG A 70 -34.16 -10.99 -31.49
C ARG A 70 -33.15 -9.97 -30.96
N GLU A 71 -33.55 -9.11 -30.04
CA GLU A 71 -32.63 -8.12 -29.43
C GLU A 71 -31.51 -8.82 -28.67
N ARG A 72 -31.81 -9.93 -27.97
CA ARG A 72 -30.78 -10.74 -27.29
C ARG A 72 -29.83 -11.40 -28.27
N GLU A 73 -30.28 -11.99 -29.34
CA GLU A 73 -29.46 -12.61 -30.37
C GLU A 73 -28.52 -11.59 -31.05
N ILE A 74 -29.01 -10.38 -31.33
CA ILE A 74 -28.20 -9.28 -31.87
C ILE A 74 -27.13 -8.84 -30.87
N ARG A 75 -27.50 -8.75 -29.58
CA ARG A 75 -26.56 -8.36 -28.51
C ARG A 75 -25.47 -9.40 -28.33
N GLU A 76 -25.82 -10.68 -28.29
CA GLU A 76 -24.86 -11.80 -28.17
C GLU A 76 -23.90 -11.85 -29.39
N LYS A 77 -24.40 -11.59 -30.60
CA LYS A 77 -23.55 -11.52 -31.81
C LYS A 77 -22.55 -10.35 -31.72
N LYS A 78 -23.01 -9.16 -31.36
CA LYS A 78 -22.15 -7.98 -31.19
C LYS A 78 -21.10 -8.18 -30.09
N GLU A 79 -21.47 -8.87 -29.02
CA GLU A 79 -20.55 -9.16 -27.92
C GLU A 79 -19.45 -10.14 -28.34
N LYS A 80 -19.81 -11.19 -29.11
CA LYS A 80 -18.82 -12.11 -29.70
C LYS A 80 -17.86 -11.42 -30.66
N GLU A 81 -18.36 -10.55 -31.54
CA GLU A 81 -17.52 -9.77 -32.46
C GLU A 81 -16.59 -8.83 -31.69
N ARG A 82 -17.08 -8.17 -30.65
CA ARG A 82 -16.25 -7.29 -29.79
C ARG A 82 -15.19 -8.05 -29.01
N LEU A 83 -15.52 -9.25 -28.53
CA LEU A 83 -14.57 -10.11 -27.83
C LEU A 83 -13.46 -10.62 -28.76
N ALA A 84 -13.83 -10.99 -30.01
CA ALA A 84 -12.87 -11.42 -31.01
C ALA A 84 -11.90 -10.29 -31.41
N ALA A 85 -12.42 -9.07 -31.63
CA ALA A 85 -11.62 -7.91 -31.94
C ALA A 85 -10.65 -7.56 -30.79
N ARG A 86 -11.14 -7.66 -29.53
CA ARG A 86 -10.31 -7.40 -28.37
C ARG A 86 -9.19 -8.44 -28.19
N LYS A 87 -9.46 -9.72 -28.46
CA LYS A 87 -8.42 -10.75 -28.42
C LYS A 87 -7.34 -10.50 -29.46
N ALA A 88 -7.75 -10.12 -30.68
CA ALA A 88 -6.78 -9.78 -31.72
C ALA A 88 -5.91 -8.57 -31.35
N ASP A 89 -6.49 -7.55 -30.71
CA ASP A 89 -5.74 -6.39 -30.21
C ASP A 89 -4.79 -6.77 -29.06
N GLU A 90 -5.23 -7.63 -28.13
CA GLU A 90 -4.41 -8.13 -27.02
C GLU A 90 -3.22 -8.96 -27.56
N GLU A 91 -3.44 -9.86 -28.50
CA GLU A 91 -2.38 -10.65 -29.18
C GLU A 91 -1.38 -9.75 -29.92
N ALA A 92 -1.86 -8.72 -30.61
CA ALA A 92 -1.00 -7.76 -31.30
C ALA A 92 -0.18 -6.89 -30.32
N GLN A 93 -0.75 -6.54 -29.16
CA GLN A 93 -0.03 -5.82 -28.11
C GLN A 93 1.01 -6.71 -27.40
N GLU A 94 0.68 -7.98 -27.13
CA GLU A 94 1.62 -8.94 -26.56
C GLU A 94 2.81 -9.19 -27.49
N GLU A 95 2.56 -9.33 -28.78
CA GLU A 95 3.63 -9.51 -29.77
C GLU A 95 4.53 -8.27 -29.85
N LYS A 96 3.97 -7.05 -29.85
CA LYS A 96 4.75 -5.81 -29.78
C LYS A 96 5.55 -5.69 -28.49
N ALA A 97 4.95 -6.05 -27.35
CA ALA A 97 5.63 -6.06 -26.06
C ALA A 97 6.79 -7.07 -26.04
N ARG A 98 6.60 -8.25 -26.63
CA ARG A 98 7.63 -9.28 -26.75
C ARG A 98 8.80 -8.82 -27.65
N GLN A 99 8.50 -8.19 -28.79
CA GLN A 99 9.53 -7.63 -29.67
C GLN A 99 10.30 -6.48 -29.00
N ALA A 100 9.59 -5.61 -28.25
CA ALA A 100 10.22 -4.53 -27.48
C ALA A 100 11.10 -5.07 -26.34
N ALA A 101 10.64 -6.11 -25.63
CA ALA A 101 11.42 -6.75 -24.57
C ALA A 101 12.67 -7.45 -25.12
N GLU A 102 12.57 -8.10 -26.28
CA GLU A 102 13.72 -8.71 -26.94
C GLU A 102 14.74 -7.66 -27.43
N ALA A 103 14.26 -6.55 -27.98
CA ALA A 103 15.12 -5.43 -28.37
C ALA A 103 15.82 -4.79 -27.17
N ALA A 104 15.08 -4.56 -26.06
CA ALA A 104 15.65 -4.05 -24.82
C ALA A 104 16.71 -4.99 -24.22
N ARG A 105 16.46 -6.31 -24.27
CA ARG A 105 17.45 -7.31 -23.81
C ARG A 105 18.72 -7.28 -24.63
N LYS A 106 18.62 -7.18 -25.97
CA LYS A 106 19.80 -7.07 -26.84
C LYS A 106 20.61 -5.80 -26.58
N LEU A 107 19.92 -4.66 -26.36
CA LEU A 107 20.56 -3.40 -25.99
C LEU A 107 21.26 -3.49 -24.63
N GLN A 108 20.62 -4.14 -23.65
CA GLN A 108 21.22 -4.36 -22.33
C GLN A 108 22.45 -5.30 -22.41
N GLU A 109 22.36 -6.40 -23.15
CA GLU A 109 23.48 -7.32 -23.36
C GLU A 109 24.66 -6.62 -24.07
N GLN A 110 24.36 -5.70 -24.98
CA GLN A 110 25.38 -4.89 -25.67
C GLN A 110 26.03 -3.89 -24.71
N ALA A 111 25.23 -3.16 -23.92
CA ALA A 111 25.72 -2.22 -22.93
C ALA A 111 26.58 -2.89 -21.83
N GLU A 112 26.14 -4.08 -21.36
CA GLU A 112 26.94 -4.87 -20.41
C GLU A 112 28.27 -5.36 -21.00
N ARG A 113 28.29 -5.64 -22.31
CA ARG A 113 29.53 -6.02 -23.01
C ARG A 113 30.49 -4.85 -23.13
N GLU A 114 29.97 -3.68 -23.54
CA GLU A 114 30.76 -2.44 -23.63
C GLU A 114 31.30 -2.01 -22.25
N GLU A 115 30.49 -2.13 -21.21
CA GLU A 115 30.90 -1.83 -19.85
C GLU A 115 32.00 -2.80 -19.33
N ARG A 116 31.88 -4.12 -19.63
CA ARG A 116 32.93 -5.10 -19.29
C ARG A 116 34.22 -4.83 -20.03
N GLU A 117 34.15 -4.45 -21.31
CA GLU A 117 35.34 -4.09 -22.08
C GLU A 117 35.97 -2.79 -21.56
N LYS A 118 35.14 -1.81 -21.17
CA LYS A 118 35.60 -0.56 -20.56
C LYS A 118 36.31 -0.84 -19.22
N ARG A 119 35.67 -1.59 -18.31
CA ARG A 119 36.28 -1.99 -17.03
C ARG A 119 37.60 -2.76 -17.22
N ARG A 120 37.67 -3.62 -18.25
CA ARG A 120 38.88 -4.36 -18.55
C ARG A 120 40.00 -3.45 -19.05
N ARG A 121 39.68 -2.42 -19.85
CA ARG A 121 40.66 -1.38 -20.26
C ARG A 121 41.10 -0.54 -19.07
N GLU A 122 40.18 -0.08 -18.26
CA GLU A 122 40.47 0.71 -17.06
C GLU A 122 41.33 -0.08 -16.06
N GLU A 123 41.07 -1.38 -15.90
CA GLU A 123 41.90 -2.24 -15.02
C GLU A 123 43.31 -2.47 -15.62
N LEU A 124 43.43 -2.63 -16.92
CA LEU A 124 44.74 -2.70 -17.60
C LEU A 124 45.51 -1.40 -17.45
N GLU A 125 44.87 -0.26 -17.74
CA GLU A 125 45.50 1.06 -17.57
C GLU A 125 45.84 1.37 -16.11
N ARG A 126 45.03 0.89 -15.15
CA ARG A 126 45.37 1.02 -13.73
C ARG A 126 46.60 0.19 -13.36
N ARG A 127 46.67 -1.06 -13.85
CA ARG A 127 47.85 -1.91 -13.61
C ARG A 127 49.12 -1.35 -14.25
N GLU A 128 48.99 -0.82 -15.45
CA GLU A 128 50.11 -0.15 -16.12
C GLU A 128 50.57 1.09 -15.36
N ARG A 129 49.65 1.91 -14.85
CA ARG A 129 49.96 3.08 -14.01
C ARG A 129 50.52 2.68 -12.63
N GLU A 130 49.99 1.61 -12.01
CA GLU A 130 50.54 1.09 -10.75
C GLU A 130 51.95 0.52 -10.94
N GLU A 131 52.23 -0.09 -12.09
CA GLU A 131 53.56 -0.60 -12.42
C GLU A 131 54.54 0.53 -12.80
N GLU A 132 54.06 1.57 -13.46
CA GLU A 132 54.78 2.79 -13.79
C GLU A 132 55.05 3.67 -12.56
N ALA A 133 54.04 3.82 -11.67
CA ALA A 133 54.20 4.49 -10.38
C ALA A 133 55.21 3.78 -9.48
N ARG A 134 55.18 2.44 -9.47
CA ARG A 134 56.16 1.64 -8.72
C ARG A 134 57.61 1.80 -9.22
N ARG A 135 57.78 2.05 -10.53
CA ARG A 135 59.09 2.37 -11.12
C ARG A 135 59.55 3.80 -10.84
N GLN A 136 58.58 4.72 -10.58
CA GLN A 136 58.88 6.13 -10.28
C GLN A 136 59.02 6.41 -8.77
N GLU A 137 58.47 5.57 -7.89
CA GLU A 137 58.63 5.69 -6.42
C GLU A 137 60.05 5.37 -5.93
N GLU A 138 60.91 4.79 -6.78
CA GLU A 138 62.32 4.55 -6.42
C GLU A 138 63.22 5.78 -6.60
N ASP A 139 62.77 6.92 -7.20
CA ASP A 139 63.72 7.96 -7.61
C ASP A 139 63.26 9.43 -7.46
N THR A 140 62.28 9.84 -6.58
CA THR A 140 62.08 11.31 -6.41
C THR A 140 61.45 11.71 -5.06
N PRO A 141 61.85 12.90 -4.50
CA PRO A 141 61.23 13.46 -3.30
C PRO A 141 59.87 14.06 -3.61
N VAL A 142 58.90 13.79 -2.72
CA VAL A 142 57.48 14.20 -2.84
C VAL A 142 57.36 15.71 -2.66
N GLU A 143 57.06 16.46 -3.73
CA GLU A 143 56.36 17.73 -3.66
C GLU A 143 54.87 17.47 -3.98
N GLU A 144 53.98 17.83 -3.05
CA GLU A 144 52.54 17.76 -3.26
C GLU A 144 52.12 18.77 -4.34
N GLU A 145 51.78 18.29 -5.56
CA GLU A 145 51.08 19.10 -6.55
C GLU A 145 49.63 19.31 -6.15
N PRO A 146 49.05 20.52 -6.31
CA PRO A 146 47.63 20.76 -6.04
C PRO A 146 46.76 20.00 -7.06
N GLU A 147 45.78 19.27 -6.55
CA GLU A 147 44.75 18.61 -7.37
C GLU A 147 44.10 19.60 -8.35
N PRO A 148 43.79 19.21 -9.59
CA PRO A 148 43.13 20.09 -10.55
C PRO A 148 41.79 20.56 -10.00
N GLU A 149 41.63 21.89 -9.89
CA GLU A 149 40.38 22.51 -9.47
C GLU A 149 39.26 22.14 -10.47
N GLY A 150 38.38 21.18 -10.08
CA GLY A 150 37.19 20.86 -10.84
C GLY A 150 36.24 22.06 -10.86
N ARG A 151 35.31 22.10 -11.87
CA ARG A 151 34.29 23.15 -12.02
C ARG A 151 33.46 23.38 -10.76
N PHE A 152 33.27 22.33 -9.96
CA PHE A 152 32.55 22.39 -8.68
C PHE A 152 33.47 21.99 -7.54
N PRO A 153 33.41 22.67 -6.37
CA PRO A 153 34.12 22.27 -5.17
C PRO A 153 33.75 20.83 -4.75
N GLN A 154 34.71 20.14 -4.17
CA GLN A 154 34.52 18.78 -3.69
C GLN A 154 33.50 18.72 -2.54
N PRO A 155 32.73 17.63 -2.41
CA PRO A 155 31.78 17.46 -1.32
C PRO A 155 32.48 17.36 0.04
N VAL A 156 31.80 17.84 1.08
CA VAL A 156 32.25 17.60 2.45
C VAL A 156 32.28 16.10 2.73
N LYS A 157 33.41 15.62 3.28
CA LYS A 157 33.52 14.23 3.72
C LYS A 157 32.59 13.98 4.91
N ASN A 158 31.51 13.30 4.64
CA ASN A 158 30.58 12.86 5.67
C ASN A 158 31.18 11.70 6.46
N ARG A 159 31.32 11.85 7.78
CA ARG A 159 31.72 10.76 8.66
C ARG A 159 30.47 9.97 9.06
N MET A 160 30.56 8.63 9.00
CA MET A 160 29.51 7.77 9.55
C MET A 160 29.37 8.08 11.04
N PRO A 161 28.19 8.51 11.53
CA PRO A 161 27.98 8.72 12.95
C PRO A 161 28.12 7.41 13.72
N GLU A 162 28.50 7.51 15.01
CA GLU A 162 28.25 6.41 15.93
C GLU A 162 26.73 6.25 16.05
N LEU A 163 26.18 5.39 15.22
CA LEU A 163 24.80 4.99 15.32
C LEU A 163 24.73 4.12 16.58
N SER A 164 24.39 4.72 17.72
CA SER A 164 24.09 3.93 18.90
C SER A 164 23.13 2.84 18.48
N VAL A 165 23.55 1.57 18.63
CA VAL A 165 22.70 0.42 18.37
C VAL A 165 21.51 0.65 19.28
N TYR A 166 20.43 1.14 18.68
CA TYR A 166 19.28 1.62 19.44
C TYR A 166 18.88 0.58 20.43
N SER A 167 18.91 0.98 21.67
CA SER A 167 18.33 0.27 22.79
C SER A 167 16.79 0.28 22.81
N ILE A 168 16.12 0.39 21.65
CA ILE A 168 14.84 -0.27 21.54
C ILE A 168 15.21 -1.75 21.46
N PRO A 169 15.16 -2.45 22.60
CA PRO A 169 15.53 -3.84 22.53
C PRO A 169 14.59 -4.46 21.50
N CYS A 170 15.10 -5.23 20.55
CA CYS A 170 14.38 -6.39 20.10
C CYS A 170 14.18 -7.25 21.35
N ARG A 171 13.39 -6.75 22.32
CA ARG A 171 13.01 -7.53 23.47
C ARG A 171 12.26 -8.74 22.99
N ASP A 172 12.36 -9.76 23.77
CA ASP A 172 11.98 -11.12 23.52
C ASP A 172 10.47 -11.33 23.35
N ASP A 173 9.82 -10.57 22.46
CA ASP A 173 8.48 -10.90 21.94
C ASP A 173 8.52 -12.25 21.20
N ILE A 174 9.41 -13.13 21.65
CA ILE A 174 9.78 -14.34 20.99
C ILE A 174 9.23 -15.49 21.78
N GLN A 175 8.88 -16.49 21.05
CA GLN A 175 8.54 -17.81 21.52
C GLN A 175 9.35 -18.20 22.76
N THR A 176 8.70 -18.32 23.91
CA THR A 176 9.34 -18.66 25.19
C THR A 176 9.36 -20.17 25.44
N GLU A 177 8.59 -20.94 24.69
CA GLU A 177 8.45 -22.39 24.80
C GLU A 177 8.44 -23.03 23.41
N LYS A 178 8.85 -24.31 23.31
CA LYS A 178 8.70 -25.07 22.08
C LYS A 178 7.23 -25.18 21.69
N ASP A 179 6.97 -25.08 20.38
CA ASP A 179 5.64 -25.26 19.82
C ASP A 179 5.09 -26.64 20.20
N LYS A 180 3.81 -26.66 20.62
CA LYS A 180 3.07 -27.90 20.82
C LYS A 180 2.23 -28.18 19.58
N PRO A 181 2.53 -29.23 18.82
CA PRO A 181 1.73 -29.61 17.67
C PRO A 181 0.27 -29.88 18.06
N LEU A 182 -0.68 -29.48 17.22
CA LEU A 182 -2.12 -29.71 17.42
C LEU A 182 -2.66 -30.62 16.31
N GLU A 183 -3.03 -30.07 15.18
CA GLU A 183 -3.66 -30.79 14.07
C GLU A 183 -2.99 -30.46 12.75
N THR A 184 -3.14 -31.37 11.79
CA THR A 184 -2.66 -31.16 10.43
C THR A 184 -3.72 -30.45 9.62
N TRP A 185 -3.40 -29.27 9.14
CA TRP A 185 -4.25 -28.48 8.28
C TRP A 185 -4.08 -28.85 6.81
N SER A 186 -5.19 -28.79 6.05
CA SER A 186 -5.19 -28.97 4.62
C SER A 186 -6.26 -28.08 3.98
N TRP A 187 -5.89 -27.43 2.88
CA TRP A 187 -6.84 -26.63 2.09
C TRP A 187 -8.03 -27.48 1.59
N ASP A 188 -7.79 -28.75 1.24
CA ASP A 188 -8.85 -29.61 0.68
C ASP A 188 -9.92 -29.94 1.72
N LYS A 189 -9.54 -29.99 3.00
CA LYS A 189 -10.43 -30.24 4.13
C LYS A 189 -11.05 -28.97 4.72
N ALA A 190 -10.52 -27.78 4.41
CA ALA A 190 -11.06 -26.54 4.91
C ALA A 190 -12.47 -26.30 4.36
N GLU A 191 -13.40 -25.92 5.22
CA GLU A 191 -14.74 -25.51 4.80
C GLU A 191 -14.66 -24.16 4.09
N LYS A 192 -15.18 -24.10 2.85
CA LYS A 192 -15.19 -22.91 2.02
C LYS A 192 -16.54 -22.20 2.14
N MET A 193 -16.51 -20.89 2.00
CA MET A 193 -17.73 -20.10 1.90
C MET A 193 -18.45 -20.43 0.60
N GLU A 194 -19.78 -20.39 0.66
CA GLU A 194 -20.67 -20.59 -0.48
C GLU A 194 -21.16 -19.24 -1.07
N GLY A 195 -21.74 -19.30 -2.27
CA GLY A 195 -22.47 -18.18 -2.88
C GLY A 195 -21.59 -17.13 -3.59
N MET A 196 -20.28 -17.37 -3.71
CA MET A 196 -19.41 -16.54 -4.53
C MET A 196 -18.30 -17.42 -5.13
N GLU A 197 -18.35 -17.64 -6.43
CA GLU A 197 -17.44 -18.55 -7.14
C GLU A 197 -16.26 -17.83 -7.81
N GLU A 198 -16.42 -16.54 -8.10
CA GLU A 198 -15.42 -15.75 -8.79
C GLU A 198 -14.93 -14.57 -7.92
N PHE A 199 -13.64 -14.29 -8.02
CA PHE A 199 -12.96 -13.22 -7.30
C PHE A 199 -11.97 -12.49 -8.22
N PRO A 200 -11.62 -11.24 -7.93
CA PRO A 200 -10.54 -10.56 -8.63
C PRO A 200 -9.21 -11.22 -8.30
N THR A 201 -8.40 -11.46 -9.33
CA THR A 201 -7.04 -12.02 -9.23
C THR A 201 -6.05 -11.17 -10.01
N GLY A 202 -4.76 -11.44 -9.88
CA GLY A 202 -3.73 -10.77 -10.69
C GLY A 202 -3.89 -11.03 -12.19
N SER A 203 -4.31 -12.24 -12.58
CA SER A 203 -4.55 -12.62 -13.99
C SER A 203 -5.94 -12.27 -14.50
N SER A 204 -6.92 -12.09 -13.61
CA SER A 204 -8.30 -11.74 -13.95
C SER A 204 -8.81 -10.62 -13.04
N PRO A 205 -8.31 -9.39 -13.21
CA PRO A 205 -8.71 -8.26 -12.40
C PRO A 205 -10.15 -7.83 -12.70
N TRP A 206 -10.85 -7.35 -11.67
CA TRP A 206 -12.17 -6.75 -11.85
C TRP A 206 -12.06 -5.26 -12.08
N LYS A 207 -12.84 -4.73 -13.02
CA LYS A 207 -12.85 -3.32 -13.41
C LYS A 207 -14.22 -2.70 -13.17
N LYS A 208 -14.24 -1.52 -12.56
CA LYS A 208 -15.46 -0.78 -12.18
C LYS A 208 -16.44 -0.60 -13.35
N GLY A 209 -15.93 -0.32 -14.56
CA GLY A 209 -16.79 -0.17 -15.74
C GLY A 209 -17.55 -1.44 -16.16
N LYS A 210 -17.02 -2.63 -15.82
CA LYS A 210 -17.58 -3.93 -16.23
C LYS A 210 -18.17 -4.71 -15.05
N ASP A 211 -17.50 -4.66 -13.90
CA ASP A 211 -17.75 -5.54 -12.77
C ASP A 211 -18.32 -4.80 -11.55
N ALA A 212 -18.85 -3.57 -11.72
CA ALA A 212 -19.30 -2.71 -10.62
C ALA A 212 -20.23 -3.41 -9.61
N GLY A 213 -21.23 -4.17 -10.10
CA GLY A 213 -22.13 -4.89 -9.22
C GLY A 213 -21.45 -6.02 -8.42
N ARG A 214 -20.49 -6.71 -9.03
CA ARG A 214 -19.70 -7.77 -8.37
C ARG A 214 -18.72 -7.16 -7.35
N MET A 215 -18.10 -6.02 -7.69
CA MET A 215 -17.22 -5.28 -6.78
C MET A 215 -18.01 -4.80 -5.56
N GLN A 216 -19.21 -4.25 -5.76
CA GLN A 216 -20.08 -3.82 -4.67
C GLN A 216 -20.44 -5.00 -3.75
N ALA A 217 -20.90 -6.11 -4.31
CA ALA A 217 -21.27 -7.30 -3.54
C ALA A 217 -20.10 -7.89 -2.74
N LEU A 218 -18.89 -7.92 -3.35
CA LEU A 218 -17.69 -8.39 -2.65
C LEU A 218 -17.30 -7.46 -1.51
N LEU A 219 -17.39 -6.14 -1.69
CA LEU A 219 -17.10 -5.16 -0.65
C LEU A 219 -18.06 -5.28 0.54
N GLU A 220 -19.35 -5.45 0.26
CA GLU A 220 -20.37 -5.72 1.28
C GLU A 220 -20.04 -7.01 2.04
N LYS A 221 -19.64 -8.07 1.33
CA LYS A 221 -19.23 -9.33 1.95
C LYS A 221 -18.01 -9.17 2.85
N CYS A 222 -17.00 -8.41 2.45
CA CYS A 222 -15.84 -8.11 3.31
C CYS A 222 -16.25 -7.37 4.59
N ARG A 223 -17.25 -6.50 4.52
CA ARG A 223 -17.78 -5.80 5.70
C ARG A 223 -18.59 -6.73 6.61
N GLU A 224 -19.43 -7.58 6.02
CA GLU A 224 -20.18 -8.60 6.77
C GLU A 224 -19.26 -9.51 7.60
N TRP A 225 -18.07 -9.88 7.08
CA TRP A 225 -17.13 -10.72 7.82
C TRP A 225 -16.70 -10.11 9.16
N LYS A 226 -16.62 -8.78 9.26
CA LYS A 226 -16.18 -8.09 10.47
C LYS A 226 -17.17 -8.22 11.62
N ASP A 227 -18.46 -8.34 11.29
CA ASP A 227 -19.57 -8.40 12.24
C ASP A 227 -20.17 -9.82 12.36
N ALA A 228 -19.71 -10.76 11.56
CA ALA A 228 -20.26 -12.11 11.50
C ALA A 228 -19.91 -12.94 12.76
N LYS A 229 -20.79 -13.89 13.09
CA LYS A 229 -20.49 -14.88 14.12
C LYS A 229 -19.35 -15.78 13.68
N LEU A 230 -18.40 -16.11 14.57
CA LEU A 230 -17.23 -16.94 14.24
C LEU A 230 -17.60 -18.24 13.49
N ALA A 231 -18.63 -18.94 13.95
CA ALA A 231 -19.07 -20.20 13.36
C ALA A 231 -19.55 -20.09 11.89
N SER A 232 -19.92 -18.89 11.43
CA SER A 232 -20.35 -18.65 10.03
C SER A 232 -19.20 -18.25 9.12
N LEU A 233 -18.01 -17.94 9.67
CA LEU A 233 -16.85 -17.56 8.89
C LEU A 233 -16.10 -18.80 8.38
N LYS A 234 -16.06 -18.96 7.07
CA LYS A 234 -15.39 -20.06 6.38
C LYS A 234 -14.28 -19.52 5.48
N ALA A 235 -13.41 -20.40 5.00
CA ALA A 235 -12.34 -20.02 4.09
C ALA A 235 -12.89 -19.38 2.80
N CYS A 236 -12.38 -18.19 2.45
CA CYS A 236 -12.66 -17.58 1.16
C CYS A 236 -11.82 -18.25 0.07
N PRO A 237 -12.42 -18.74 -1.04
CA PRO A 237 -11.68 -19.36 -2.13
C PRO A 237 -10.56 -18.48 -2.71
N ALA A 238 -10.76 -17.15 -2.73
CA ALA A 238 -9.76 -16.18 -3.18
C ALA A 238 -8.46 -16.20 -2.37
N ALA A 239 -8.49 -16.68 -1.12
CA ALA A 239 -7.30 -16.77 -0.28
C ALA A 239 -6.20 -17.64 -0.90
N LYS A 240 -6.55 -18.62 -1.74
CA LYS A 240 -5.59 -19.47 -2.45
C LYS A 240 -4.74 -18.68 -3.43
N ASP A 241 -5.30 -17.66 -4.06
CA ASP A 241 -4.59 -16.77 -4.98
C ASP A 241 -3.81 -15.69 -4.23
N PHE A 242 -4.47 -15.00 -3.27
CA PHE A 242 -3.83 -13.98 -2.42
C PHE A 242 -4.63 -13.79 -1.12
N PRO A 243 -3.97 -13.71 0.05
CA PRO A 243 -2.52 -13.65 0.30
C PRO A 243 -1.80 -15.00 0.20
N GLY A 244 -2.50 -16.08 -0.03
CA GLY A 244 -1.98 -17.43 -0.10
C GLY A 244 -2.45 -18.29 1.07
N VAL A 245 -2.37 -19.60 0.88
CA VAL A 245 -2.74 -20.60 1.88
C VAL A 245 -1.50 -21.38 2.30
N PRO A 246 -1.43 -21.90 3.54
CA PRO A 246 -0.37 -22.82 3.89
C PRO A 246 -0.41 -24.05 2.98
N GLU A 247 0.74 -24.67 2.73
CA GLU A 247 0.82 -25.91 2.00
C GLU A 247 0.04 -27.02 2.73
N ASN A 248 -0.53 -27.97 1.99
CA ASN A 248 -1.21 -29.12 2.56
C ASN A 248 -0.25 -29.90 3.48
N GLY A 249 -0.75 -30.36 4.61
CA GLY A 249 0.02 -31.04 5.63
C GLY A 249 0.77 -30.08 6.57
N ALA A 250 0.45 -28.79 6.55
CA ALA A 250 0.96 -27.84 7.53
C ALA A 250 0.47 -28.20 8.93
N GLN A 251 1.40 -28.23 9.90
CA GLN A 251 1.07 -28.52 11.30
C GLN A 251 0.64 -27.24 12.00
N THR A 252 -0.60 -27.19 12.50
CA THR A 252 -0.99 -26.10 13.42
C THR A 252 -0.38 -26.35 14.79
N VAL A 253 -0.12 -25.26 15.50
CA VAL A 253 0.58 -25.31 16.78
C VAL A 253 -0.10 -24.51 17.88
N ARG A 254 0.31 -24.77 19.11
CA ARG A 254 0.16 -23.88 20.25
C ARG A 254 1.52 -23.28 20.57
N ARG A 255 1.60 -21.95 20.46
CA ARG A 255 2.81 -21.15 20.71
C ARG A 255 2.55 -20.16 21.83
N THR A 256 3.53 -19.97 22.72
CA THR A 256 3.53 -18.91 23.72
C THR A 256 4.57 -17.86 23.34
N VAL A 257 4.15 -16.59 23.23
CA VAL A 257 5.02 -15.45 22.98
C VAL A 257 4.93 -14.45 24.12
N GLU A 258 6.03 -13.77 24.42
CA GLU A 258 6.06 -12.63 25.34
C GLU A 258 5.92 -11.33 24.55
N ILE A 259 5.07 -10.45 25.04
CA ILE A 259 4.79 -9.15 24.43
C ILE A 259 5.17 -8.05 25.43
N ASP A 260 6.06 -7.17 25.03
CA ASP A 260 6.40 -5.97 25.80
C ASP A 260 5.50 -4.79 25.39
N SER A 261 4.52 -4.46 26.23
CA SER A 261 3.61 -3.35 25.94
C SER A 261 4.25 -1.95 26.06
N ASN A 262 5.54 -1.86 26.39
CA ASN A 262 6.31 -0.61 26.23
C ASN A 262 6.70 -0.34 24.78
N ILE A 263 6.64 -1.38 23.92
CA ILE A 263 6.85 -1.25 22.49
C ILE A 263 5.48 -1.15 21.81
N GLY A 264 5.21 -0.04 21.13
CA GLY A 264 3.96 0.17 20.41
C GLY A 264 3.84 -0.69 19.15
N GLY A 265 2.66 -0.65 18.54
CA GLY A 265 2.38 -1.26 17.25
C GLY A 265 2.06 -2.75 17.30
N TRP A 266 2.29 -3.42 16.17
CA TRP A 266 2.01 -4.85 15.99
C TRP A 266 3.23 -5.68 16.34
N HIS A 267 3.08 -6.61 17.26
CA HIS A 267 4.10 -7.58 17.61
C HIS A 267 3.96 -8.82 16.73
N SER A 268 5.02 -9.15 16.01
CA SER A 268 5.10 -10.35 15.18
C SER A 268 5.11 -11.60 16.06
N THR A 269 4.31 -12.59 15.71
CA THR A 269 4.22 -13.85 16.47
C THR A 269 4.95 -15.02 15.80
N GLY A 270 5.39 -14.86 14.55
CA GLY A 270 5.93 -15.95 13.74
C GLY A 270 4.89 -17.02 13.42
N LEU A 271 3.62 -16.64 13.34
CA LEU A 271 2.51 -17.55 13.05
C LEU A 271 1.66 -17.02 11.89
N TYR A 272 1.11 -17.93 11.11
CA TYR A 272 0.19 -17.68 10.01
C TYR A 272 -1.13 -18.40 10.27
N ALA A 273 -2.24 -17.68 10.30
CA ALA A 273 -3.58 -18.23 10.43
C ALA A 273 -4.03 -18.78 9.07
N PRO A 274 -4.34 -20.08 8.95
CA PRO A 274 -4.94 -20.60 7.74
C PRO A 274 -6.31 -19.94 7.48
N PRO A 275 -6.72 -19.74 6.20
CA PRO A 275 -8.03 -19.19 5.88
C PRO A 275 -9.17 -19.99 6.50
N GLY A 276 -10.10 -19.29 7.16
CA GLY A 276 -11.26 -19.92 7.80
C GLY A 276 -10.97 -20.70 9.08
N ALA A 277 -9.71 -20.84 9.50
CA ALA A 277 -9.36 -21.53 10.75
C ALA A 277 -9.60 -20.64 11.98
N GLU A 278 -10.11 -21.24 13.06
CA GLU A 278 -10.26 -20.55 14.34
C GLU A 278 -8.90 -20.40 15.04
N ILE A 279 -8.50 -19.16 15.29
CA ILE A 279 -7.33 -18.83 16.10
C ILE A 279 -7.81 -18.47 17.49
N SER A 280 -7.27 -19.13 18.50
CA SER A 280 -7.58 -18.89 19.92
C SER A 280 -6.37 -18.28 20.62
N CYS A 281 -6.56 -17.11 21.24
CA CYS A 281 -5.52 -16.42 22.00
C CYS A 281 -5.91 -16.29 23.49
N SER A 282 -4.98 -16.59 24.38
CA SER A 282 -5.11 -16.38 25.82
C SER A 282 -3.99 -15.49 26.30
N LEU A 283 -4.33 -14.32 26.85
CA LEU A 283 -3.40 -13.28 27.27
C LEU A 283 -3.30 -13.29 28.81
N SER A 284 -2.14 -13.69 29.32
CA SER A 284 -1.88 -13.74 30.76
C SER A 284 -1.07 -12.52 31.22
N GLY A 285 -1.62 -11.71 32.13
CA GLY A 285 -0.95 -10.51 32.61
C GLY A 285 -1.12 -9.26 31.73
N ALA A 286 -1.86 -9.35 30.64
CA ALA A 286 -2.13 -8.22 29.74
C ALA A 286 -2.98 -7.12 30.44
N PRO A 287 -2.83 -5.86 30.01
CA PRO A 287 -3.76 -4.78 30.40
C PRO A 287 -5.21 -5.15 30.08
N LYS A 288 -6.13 -4.86 31.01
CA LYS A 288 -7.56 -5.21 30.86
C LYS A 288 -8.41 -4.06 30.34
N ASP A 289 -7.79 -3.00 29.88
CA ASP A 289 -8.44 -1.76 29.43
C ASP A 289 -8.97 -1.79 27.98
N GLY A 290 -8.93 -2.95 27.34
CA GLY A 290 -9.39 -3.13 25.95
C GLY A 290 -8.40 -2.63 24.88
N SER A 291 -7.22 -2.18 25.28
CA SER A 291 -6.22 -1.62 24.36
C SER A 291 -5.48 -2.65 23.52
N ILE A 292 -5.47 -3.90 23.98
CA ILE A 292 -4.80 -4.99 23.27
C ILE A 292 -5.78 -5.62 22.29
N SER A 293 -5.33 -5.85 21.08
CA SER A 293 -6.10 -6.57 20.06
C SER A 293 -5.26 -7.65 19.40
N VAL A 294 -5.90 -8.65 18.82
CA VAL A 294 -5.29 -9.64 17.96
C VAL A 294 -5.68 -9.32 16.51
N ARG A 295 -4.71 -9.37 15.63
CA ARG A 295 -4.87 -9.07 14.21
C ARG A 295 -4.43 -10.26 13.37
N ILE A 296 -5.19 -10.57 12.31
CA ILE A 296 -4.81 -11.50 11.25
C ILE A 296 -4.75 -10.74 9.92
N GLY A 297 -3.59 -10.78 9.29
CA GLY A 297 -3.27 -10.10 8.04
C GLY A 297 -2.47 -8.81 8.22
N CYS A 298 -1.50 -8.61 7.32
CA CYS A 298 -0.62 -7.44 7.27
C CYS A 298 -1.00 -6.46 6.15
N HIS A 299 -1.75 -6.90 5.14
CA HIS A 299 -2.13 -6.11 3.96
C HIS A 299 -3.31 -5.20 4.30
N THR A 300 -3.00 -4.01 4.82
CA THR A 300 -4.00 -3.10 5.40
C THR A 300 -4.84 -2.34 4.40
N ASP A 301 -4.36 -2.25 3.16
CA ASP A 301 -4.99 -1.42 2.15
C ASP A 301 -6.37 -1.93 1.74
N SER A 302 -7.33 -1.01 1.79
CA SER A 302 -8.64 -1.21 1.17
C SER A 302 -8.62 -0.67 -0.26
N LEU A 303 -8.96 -1.53 -1.21
CA LEU A 303 -8.96 -1.18 -2.63
C LEU A 303 -10.29 -0.57 -3.10
N HIS A 304 -11.23 -0.28 -2.19
CA HIS A 304 -12.60 0.12 -2.54
C HIS A 304 -12.69 1.40 -3.39
N LYS A 305 -11.68 2.26 -3.35
CA LYS A 305 -11.63 3.51 -4.15
C LYS A 305 -11.04 3.32 -5.54
N LEU A 306 -10.39 2.19 -5.80
CA LEU A 306 -9.73 1.92 -7.07
C LEU A 306 -10.74 1.47 -8.14
N ASP A 307 -10.47 1.82 -9.37
CA ASP A 307 -11.27 1.42 -10.53
C ASP A 307 -10.97 -0.01 -11.01
N GLU A 308 -9.88 -0.60 -10.52
CA GLU A 308 -9.48 -1.99 -10.81
C GLU A 308 -9.05 -2.69 -9.52
N TRP A 309 -9.51 -3.95 -9.33
CA TRP A 309 -9.08 -4.81 -8.22
C TRP A 309 -8.40 -6.05 -8.75
N LYS A 310 -7.19 -6.33 -8.22
CA LYS A 310 -6.37 -7.52 -8.52
C LYS A 310 -6.38 -8.53 -7.37
N ARG A 311 -7.07 -8.24 -6.28
CA ARG A 311 -7.34 -9.09 -5.13
C ARG A 311 -8.61 -8.64 -4.42
N VAL A 312 -9.07 -9.45 -3.45
CA VAL A 312 -10.14 -9.04 -2.52
C VAL A 312 -9.80 -7.70 -1.87
N PRO A 313 -10.74 -6.72 -1.85
CA PRO A 313 -10.42 -5.35 -1.48
C PRO A 313 -10.04 -5.15 -0.01
N GLU A 314 -10.56 -5.95 0.90
CA GLU A 314 -10.28 -5.89 2.34
C GLU A 314 -10.06 -7.30 2.89
N ILE A 315 -8.85 -7.60 3.33
CA ILE A 315 -8.42 -8.97 3.69
C ILE A 315 -7.87 -9.11 5.11
N THR A 316 -7.91 -8.05 5.90
CA THR A 316 -7.40 -8.07 7.27
C THR A 316 -8.53 -7.97 8.29
N MET A 317 -8.36 -8.66 9.41
CA MET A 317 -9.29 -8.60 10.53
C MET A 317 -8.57 -8.33 11.84
N GLN A 318 -9.23 -7.61 12.75
CA GLN A 318 -8.72 -7.31 14.08
C GLN A 318 -9.84 -7.37 15.09
N VAL A 319 -9.57 -8.00 16.23
CA VAL A 319 -10.54 -8.15 17.32
C VAL A 319 -9.89 -7.73 18.64
N SER A 320 -10.61 -6.96 19.47
CA SER A 320 -10.14 -6.58 20.80
C SER A 320 -10.01 -7.82 21.71
N ALA A 321 -8.88 -7.91 22.40
CA ALA A 321 -8.61 -8.99 23.35
C ALA A 321 -9.23 -8.79 24.75
N GLY A 322 -9.95 -7.70 24.96
CA GLY A 322 -10.81 -7.34 26.08
C GLY A 322 -10.47 -7.96 27.44
N ARG A 323 -11.02 -9.14 27.74
CA ARG A 323 -10.86 -9.84 29.03
C ARG A 323 -9.76 -10.89 29.05
N GLY A 324 -8.78 -10.81 28.15
CA GLY A 324 -7.61 -11.71 28.13
C GLY A 324 -7.84 -13.03 27.39
N ARG A 325 -8.97 -13.22 26.74
CA ARG A 325 -9.22 -14.34 25.81
C ARG A 325 -9.94 -13.83 24.58
N VAL A 326 -9.49 -14.25 23.42
CA VAL A 326 -10.14 -13.93 22.15
C VAL A 326 -10.05 -15.13 21.22
N LYS A 327 -11.12 -15.35 20.48
CA LYS A 327 -11.17 -16.25 19.33
C LYS A 327 -11.47 -15.42 18.10
N MET A 328 -10.84 -15.75 16.99
CA MET A 328 -11.11 -15.09 15.72
C MET A 328 -10.92 -16.03 14.55
N VAL A 329 -11.61 -15.75 13.48
CA VAL A 329 -11.49 -16.40 12.17
C VAL A 329 -11.32 -15.31 11.13
N ASN A 330 -10.34 -15.45 10.25
CA ASN A 330 -10.24 -14.61 9.05
C ASN A 330 -10.48 -15.48 7.80
N PRO A 331 -11.50 -15.21 6.98
CA PRO A 331 -11.75 -15.95 5.75
C PRO A 331 -10.56 -15.94 4.77
N MET A 332 -9.72 -14.92 4.82
CA MET A 332 -8.54 -14.78 3.97
C MET A 332 -7.25 -15.35 4.62
N GLY A 333 -7.28 -15.64 5.92
CA GLY A 333 -6.07 -16.00 6.65
C GLY A 333 -5.08 -14.85 6.78
N GLY A 334 -3.80 -15.15 7.09
CA GLY A 334 -2.74 -14.15 7.17
C GLY A 334 -1.84 -14.30 8.39
N LEU A 335 -0.75 -13.53 8.43
CA LEU A 335 0.14 -13.45 9.60
C LEU A 335 -0.62 -12.98 10.84
N VAL A 336 -0.28 -13.55 12.00
CA VAL A 336 -0.92 -13.26 13.28
C VAL A 336 -0.09 -12.27 14.07
N TYR A 337 -0.73 -11.22 14.58
CA TYR A 337 -0.09 -10.18 15.37
C TYR A 337 -0.85 -9.92 16.67
N VAL A 338 -0.10 -9.50 17.70
CA VAL A 338 -0.66 -8.87 18.90
C VAL A 338 -0.43 -7.37 18.78
N ASN A 339 -1.50 -6.59 18.72
CA ASN A 339 -1.42 -5.14 18.58
C ASN A 339 -1.64 -4.45 19.93
N VAL A 340 -0.65 -3.70 20.38
CA VAL A 340 -0.69 -2.92 21.64
C VAL A 340 -1.00 -1.44 21.42
N GLY A 341 -1.35 -1.04 20.18
CA GLY A 341 -1.56 0.35 19.81
C GLY A 341 -0.25 1.08 19.51
N GLN A 342 -0.35 2.25 18.86
CA GLN A 342 0.84 2.97 18.40
C GLN A 342 1.65 3.62 19.51
N ARG A 343 1.04 4.01 20.61
CA ARG A 343 1.75 4.64 21.73
C ARG A 343 2.07 3.61 22.80
N PRO A 344 3.33 3.53 23.24
CA PRO A 344 3.70 2.66 24.34
C PRO A 344 2.89 3.05 25.57
N ARG A 345 2.39 2.05 26.25
CA ARG A 345 1.81 2.25 27.59
C ARG A 345 2.88 1.86 28.58
N ARG A 346 3.04 2.61 29.65
CA ARG A 346 3.90 2.19 30.78
C ARG A 346 3.37 0.86 31.30
N GLY A 347 3.78 -0.19 30.62
CA GLY A 347 3.13 -1.47 30.65
C GLY A 347 4.06 -2.56 31.11
N LYS A 348 3.49 -3.73 31.10
CA LYS A 348 4.11 -4.96 31.56
C LYS A 348 4.47 -5.80 30.35
N VAL A 349 5.48 -6.62 30.49
CA VAL A 349 5.66 -7.79 29.64
C VAL A 349 4.56 -8.79 30.04
N PHE A 350 3.84 -9.31 29.05
CA PHE A 350 2.78 -10.29 29.27
C PHE A 350 2.88 -11.44 28.26
N LYS A 351 2.33 -12.60 28.65
CA LYS A 351 2.36 -13.79 27.79
C LYS A 351 1.07 -13.93 27.00
N VAL A 352 1.23 -14.29 25.73
CA VAL A 352 0.11 -14.64 24.84
C VAL A 352 0.31 -16.05 24.33
N GLN A 353 -0.62 -16.94 24.66
CA GLN A 353 -0.68 -18.28 24.11
C GLN A 353 -1.64 -18.27 22.92
N ILE A 354 -1.13 -18.66 21.76
CA ILE A 354 -1.85 -18.67 20.47
C ILE A 354 -1.98 -20.10 20.00
N SER A 355 -3.16 -20.52 19.58
CA SER A 355 -3.43 -21.88 19.07
C SER A 355 -4.19 -21.84 17.76
N GLY A 356 -3.93 -22.81 16.86
CA GLY A 356 -4.64 -22.99 15.59
C GLY A 356 -3.96 -22.36 14.38
N ALA A 357 -2.81 -21.72 14.56
CA ALA A 357 -2.00 -21.14 13.47
C ALA A 357 -0.82 -22.06 13.12
N VAL A 358 -0.27 -21.93 11.92
CA VAL A 358 0.94 -22.63 11.48
C VAL A 358 2.19 -21.76 11.69
N PRO A 359 3.36 -22.35 11.97
CA PRO A 359 4.62 -21.59 12.04
C PRO A 359 4.92 -20.87 10.73
N SER A 360 5.37 -19.62 10.86
CA SER A 360 5.79 -18.77 9.77
C SER A 360 7.21 -18.26 10.05
N PRO A 361 8.08 -18.13 9.04
CA PRO A 361 9.45 -17.68 9.26
C PRO A 361 9.48 -16.27 9.86
N LEU A 362 10.24 -16.13 10.93
CA LEU A 362 10.51 -14.86 11.60
C LEU A 362 12.00 -14.78 11.93
N PHE A 363 12.74 -14.04 11.11
CA PHE A 363 14.10 -13.69 11.42
C PHE A 363 14.12 -12.51 12.40
N VAL A 364 14.85 -12.64 13.49
CA VAL A 364 15.05 -11.57 14.47
C VAL A 364 16.53 -11.25 14.54
N MET A 365 16.90 -10.07 14.04
CA MET A 365 18.29 -9.60 13.99
C MET A 365 18.96 -9.71 15.36
N GLY A 366 20.14 -10.32 15.39
CA GLY A 366 20.95 -10.53 16.59
C GLY A 366 20.44 -11.63 17.54
N LYS A 367 19.38 -12.40 17.16
CA LYS A 367 18.82 -13.50 17.96
C LYS A 367 18.65 -14.79 17.17
N THR A 368 18.08 -14.71 15.97
CA THR A 368 17.93 -15.89 15.09
C THR A 368 19.29 -16.25 14.52
N THR A 369 19.79 -17.46 14.83
CA THR A 369 21.05 -17.93 14.23
C THR A 369 20.86 -18.32 12.77
N PRO A 370 21.93 -18.37 11.95
CA PRO A 370 21.82 -18.85 10.57
C PRO A 370 21.21 -20.25 10.45
N GLU A 371 21.54 -21.16 11.39
CA GLU A 371 21.01 -22.52 11.42
C GLU A 371 19.51 -22.53 11.72
N GLN A 372 19.08 -21.75 12.72
CA GLN A 372 17.66 -21.60 13.06
C GLN A 372 16.88 -20.98 11.91
N TRP A 373 17.48 -20.03 11.20
CA TRP A 373 16.84 -19.42 10.03
C TRP A 373 16.70 -20.41 8.87
N ALA A 374 17.74 -21.14 8.57
CA ALA A 374 17.71 -22.21 7.55
C ALA A 374 16.64 -23.26 7.88
N GLU A 375 16.57 -23.73 9.13
CA GLU A 375 15.55 -24.66 9.61
C GLU A 375 14.13 -24.09 9.46
N GLN A 376 13.91 -22.82 9.80
CA GLN A 376 12.61 -22.16 9.62
C GLN A 376 12.20 -22.13 8.14
N LEU A 377 13.12 -21.78 7.22
CA LEU A 377 12.85 -21.71 5.79
C LEU A 377 12.62 -23.08 5.15
N GLU A 378 13.34 -24.11 5.61
CA GLU A 378 13.18 -25.47 5.12
C GLU A 378 11.83 -26.07 5.52
N ASN A 379 11.44 -25.88 6.80
CA ASN A 379 10.26 -26.52 7.38
C ASN A 379 8.98 -25.69 7.23
N THR A 380 9.07 -24.43 6.78
CA THR A 380 7.87 -23.58 6.67
C THR A 380 6.94 -24.07 5.58
N LYS A 381 5.65 -24.03 5.90
CA LYS A 381 4.54 -24.19 4.95
C LYS A 381 3.66 -22.94 4.84
N ALA A 382 4.03 -21.86 5.54
CA ALA A 382 3.36 -20.57 5.45
C ALA A 382 3.80 -19.81 4.19
N PRO A 383 2.92 -19.01 3.54
CA PRO A 383 3.28 -18.27 2.33
C PRO A 383 4.05 -16.97 2.58
N TRP A 384 4.02 -16.44 3.79
CA TRP A 384 4.63 -15.17 4.19
C TRP A 384 5.54 -15.34 5.39
N GLY A 385 6.54 -14.44 5.53
CA GLY A 385 7.40 -14.36 6.69
C GLY A 385 7.93 -12.94 6.89
N GLU A 386 8.75 -12.75 7.91
CA GLU A 386 9.22 -11.42 8.32
C GLU A 386 10.70 -11.41 8.67
N ILE A 387 11.36 -10.29 8.36
CA ILE A 387 12.69 -9.92 8.87
C ILE A 387 12.48 -8.78 9.87
N ARG A 388 12.77 -9.04 11.14
CA ARG A 388 12.57 -8.10 12.24
C ARG A 388 13.90 -7.52 12.70
N MET A 389 14.00 -6.22 12.64
CA MET A 389 15.08 -5.41 13.16
C MET A 389 14.57 -4.47 14.26
N PRO A 390 15.43 -3.84 15.06
CA PRO A 390 15.00 -2.89 16.09
C PRO A 390 14.10 -1.76 15.58
N ARG A 391 14.36 -1.23 14.38
CA ARG A 391 13.63 -0.08 13.83
C ARG A 391 12.75 -0.38 12.65
N LEU A 392 12.87 -1.55 12.01
CA LEU A 392 12.10 -1.92 10.84
C LEU A 392 11.71 -3.39 10.89
N ILE A 393 10.51 -3.69 10.44
CA ILE A 393 10.06 -5.05 10.16
C ILE A 393 9.64 -5.10 8.69
N VAL A 394 10.27 -5.98 7.92
CA VAL A 394 9.93 -6.22 6.52
C VAL A 394 9.12 -7.51 6.43
N THR A 395 7.93 -7.40 5.85
CA THR A 395 7.05 -8.54 5.58
C THR A 395 7.04 -8.83 4.08
N MET A 396 7.40 -10.05 3.70
CA MET A 396 7.52 -10.44 2.29
C MET A 396 7.21 -11.94 2.09
N PRO A 397 6.93 -12.38 0.84
CA PRO A 397 6.67 -13.79 0.55
C PRO A 397 7.85 -14.70 0.92
N VAL A 398 7.55 -15.89 1.42
CA VAL A 398 8.58 -16.90 1.78
C VAL A 398 9.46 -17.25 0.59
N GLU A 399 8.93 -17.28 -0.62
CA GLU A 399 9.70 -17.52 -1.85
C GLU A 399 10.83 -16.50 -2.06
N GLN A 400 10.62 -15.24 -1.65
CA GLN A 400 11.65 -14.20 -1.68
C GLN A 400 12.61 -14.29 -0.49
N LEU A 401 12.11 -14.65 0.70
CA LEU A 401 12.98 -14.89 1.87
C LEU A 401 13.98 -16.01 1.62
N LYS A 402 13.56 -17.08 0.92
CA LYS A 402 14.43 -18.21 0.53
C LYS A 402 15.55 -17.83 -0.45
N GLN A 403 15.43 -16.71 -1.16
CA GLN A 403 16.43 -16.22 -2.10
C GLN A 403 17.50 -15.36 -1.43
N CYS A 404 17.27 -14.90 -0.18
CA CYS A 404 18.20 -13.99 0.51
C CYS A 404 19.48 -14.74 0.92
N PRO A 405 20.64 -14.41 0.35
CA PRO A 405 21.86 -15.17 0.57
C PRO A 405 22.44 -14.99 1.98
N ASP A 406 22.21 -13.82 2.58
CA ASP A 406 22.67 -13.47 3.93
C ASP A 406 21.67 -12.49 4.55
N VAL A 407 20.69 -13.06 5.26
CA VAL A 407 19.63 -12.30 5.90
C VAL A 407 20.15 -11.40 7.03
N GLN A 408 21.19 -11.83 7.77
CA GLN A 408 21.75 -11.07 8.87
C GLN A 408 22.41 -9.79 8.33
N LYS A 409 23.26 -9.90 7.31
CA LYS A 409 23.91 -8.75 6.67
C LYS A 409 22.89 -7.80 6.02
N THR A 410 21.87 -8.35 5.40
CA THR A 410 20.77 -7.56 4.82
C THR A 410 19.99 -6.82 5.91
N ALA A 411 19.69 -7.47 7.03
CA ALA A 411 19.02 -6.85 8.17
C ALA A 411 19.85 -5.75 8.81
N GLU A 412 21.15 -5.97 8.98
CA GLU A 412 22.10 -4.95 9.48
C GLU A 412 22.14 -3.71 8.58
N PHE A 413 22.16 -3.91 7.27
CA PHE A 413 22.12 -2.82 6.31
C PHE A 413 20.80 -2.03 6.38
N LEU A 414 19.65 -2.71 6.42
CA LEU A 414 18.34 -2.08 6.57
C LEU A 414 18.23 -1.32 7.90
N GLN A 415 18.70 -1.92 9.01
CA GLN A 415 18.72 -1.29 10.32
C GLN A 415 19.61 -0.04 10.34
N LYS A 416 20.79 -0.10 9.71
CA LYS A 416 21.71 1.05 9.56
C LYS A 416 21.00 2.21 8.86
N ASN A 417 20.30 1.96 7.78
CA ASN A 417 19.62 3.00 7.01
C ASN A 417 18.44 3.61 7.79
N MET A 418 17.67 2.80 8.53
CA MET A 418 16.65 3.33 9.43
C MET A 418 17.27 4.22 10.52
N ALA A 419 18.41 3.80 11.07
CA ALA A 419 19.15 4.58 12.05
C ALA A 419 19.65 5.92 11.50
N LEU A 420 20.06 5.96 10.24
CA LEU A 420 20.46 7.21 9.56
C LEU A 420 19.26 8.16 9.38
N GLN A 421 18.07 7.66 9.08
CA GLN A 421 16.86 8.49 9.01
C GLN A 421 16.48 9.05 10.39
N ASP A 422 16.56 8.24 11.44
CA ASP A 422 16.36 8.70 12.81
C ASP A 422 17.43 9.74 13.21
N TRP A 423 18.69 9.49 12.87
CA TRP A 423 19.83 10.32 13.21
C TRP A 423 19.76 11.72 12.56
N ILE A 424 19.46 11.80 11.27
CA ILE A 424 19.41 13.11 10.58
C ILE A 424 18.32 14.02 11.14
N MET A 425 17.24 13.45 11.66
CA MET A 425 16.18 14.17 12.35
C MET A 425 16.43 14.37 13.86
N GLY A 426 17.56 13.89 14.39
CA GLY A 426 17.86 13.96 15.81
C GLY A 426 16.91 13.13 16.70
N TRP A 427 16.16 12.17 16.13
CA TRP A 427 15.22 11.35 16.88
C TRP A 427 15.92 10.34 17.80
N ASP A 428 17.16 9.97 17.49
CA ASP A 428 18.02 9.17 18.37
C ASP A 428 18.26 9.81 19.73
N THR A 429 18.08 11.11 19.87
CA THR A 429 18.11 11.84 21.15
C THR A 429 16.72 11.97 21.79
N LYS A 430 15.66 11.46 21.16
CA LYS A 430 14.25 11.59 21.57
C LYS A 430 13.59 10.20 21.64
N PRO A 431 13.83 9.43 22.71
CA PRO A 431 13.29 8.07 22.84
C PRO A 431 11.78 7.95 22.61
N ASP A 432 11.02 9.01 22.95
CA ASP A 432 9.57 9.05 22.76
C ASP A 432 9.15 9.03 21.26
N ARG A 433 10.06 9.30 20.33
CA ARG A 433 9.82 9.19 18.89
C ARG A 433 10.07 7.79 18.37
N LEU A 434 10.79 6.97 19.11
CA LEU A 434 11.27 5.63 18.72
C LEU A 434 10.49 4.49 19.42
N HIS A 435 9.22 4.70 19.71
CA HIS A 435 8.43 3.81 20.56
C HIS A 435 7.96 2.51 19.87
N HIS A 436 8.13 2.36 18.58
CA HIS A 436 7.88 1.12 17.84
C HIS A 436 8.72 1.01 16.58
N PRO A 437 9.04 -0.20 16.09
CA PRO A 437 9.60 -0.38 14.77
C PRO A 437 8.61 0.04 13.69
N MET A 438 9.10 0.59 12.59
CA MET A 438 8.31 0.78 11.40
C MET A 438 8.03 -0.57 10.72
N ARG A 439 7.00 -0.63 9.90
CA ARG A 439 6.69 -1.82 9.10
C ARG A 439 6.68 -1.47 7.63
N PHE A 440 7.27 -2.35 6.84
CA PHE A 440 7.19 -2.34 5.39
C PHE A 440 6.58 -3.66 4.93
N VAL A 441 5.48 -3.58 4.20
CA VAL A 441 4.72 -4.74 3.73
C VAL A 441 4.54 -4.65 2.23
N VAL A 442 4.90 -5.69 1.51
CA VAL A 442 4.59 -5.75 0.08
C VAL A 442 3.26 -6.45 -0.17
N ASP A 443 2.57 -5.99 -1.20
CA ASP A 443 1.24 -6.46 -1.60
C ASP A 443 1.21 -6.69 -3.11
N ARG A 444 0.25 -7.44 -3.59
CA ARG A 444 -0.05 -7.56 -5.02
C ARG A 444 -0.58 -6.25 -5.58
N GLN A 445 -1.37 -5.53 -4.80
CA GLN A 445 -1.96 -4.24 -5.16
C GLN A 445 -2.18 -3.39 -3.90
N ILE A 446 -1.73 -2.16 -3.96
CA ILE A 446 -1.87 -1.16 -2.91
C ILE A 446 -2.90 -0.09 -3.28
N SER A 447 -3.33 0.70 -2.31
CA SER A 447 -4.40 1.70 -2.47
C SER A 447 -3.98 2.96 -3.22
N ALA A 448 -2.67 3.23 -3.32
CA ALA A 448 -2.14 4.42 -4.01
C ALA A 448 -0.70 4.18 -4.49
N GLY A 449 -0.35 4.73 -5.65
CA GLY A 449 1.01 4.74 -6.19
C GLY A 449 1.63 3.37 -6.44
N ALA A 450 2.95 3.33 -6.50
CA ALA A 450 3.78 2.13 -6.51
C ALA A 450 4.27 1.77 -5.09
N GLY A 451 4.29 2.75 -4.19
CA GLY A 451 4.52 2.69 -2.76
C GLY A 451 3.75 3.78 -2.06
N HIS A 452 3.59 3.68 -0.76
CA HIS A 452 3.10 4.75 0.12
C HIS A 452 3.55 4.52 1.57
N SER A 453 3.71 5.61 2.28
CA SER A 453 4.04 5.63 3.70
C SER A 453 2.89 5.17 4.60
N GLY A 454 3.14 5.10 5.89
CA GLY A 454 2.16 4.77 6.92
C GLY A 454 2.62 3.67 7.85
N TYR A 455 1.65 3.04 8.55
CA TYR A 455 1.91 1.88 9.40
C TYR A 455 0.95 0.74 9.07
N PRO A 456 1.39 -0.17 8.20
CA PRO A 456 2.69 -0.25 7.52
C PRO A 456 2.85 0.77 6.39
N ALA A 457 4.09 1.08 6.01
CA ALA A 457 4.39 1.52 4.68
C ALA A 457 4.19 0.34 3.72
N MET A 458 3.59 0.58 2.55
CA MET A 458 3.26 -0.50 1.63
C MET A 458 3.76 -0.21 0.22
N ALA A 459 4.13 -1.27 -0.50
CA ALA A 459 4.53 -1.20 -1.90
C ALA A 459 4.13 -2.47 -2.66
N THR A 460 4.32 -2.47 -3.98
CA THR A 460 4.17 -3.66 -4.79
C THR A 460 5.32 -4.66 -4.53
N LYS A 461 5.07 -5.94 -4.79
CA LYS A 461 5.97 -7.06 -4.44
C LYS A 461 7.40 -6.91 -4.99
N ASP A 462 7.56 -6.26 -6.13
CA ASP A 462 8.85 -6.04 -6.79
C ASP A 462 9.83 -5.19 -5.96
N TRP A 463 9.35 -4.35 -5.03
CA TRP A 463 10.20 -3.54 -4.17
C TRP A 463 11.05 -4.35 -3.19
N THR A 464 10.69 -5.59 -2.92
CA THR A 464 11.50 -6.49 -2.09
C THR A 464 12.48 -7.37 -2.88
N ASN A 465 12.54 -7.25 -4.22
CA ASN A 465 13.48 -8.04 -5.03
C ASN A 465 14.93 -7.77 -4.65
N SER A 466 15.32 -6.52 -4.40
CA SER A 466 16.68 -6.17 -3.98
C SER A 466 17.01 -6.67 -2.56
N ILE A 467 16.02 -6.76 -1.68
CA ILE A 467 16.14 -7.37 -0.36
C ILE A 467 16.31 -8.88 -0.52
N ALA A 468 15.47 -9.50 -1.34
CA ALA A 468 15.48 -10.94 -1.62
C ALA A 468 16.83 -11.42 -2.21
N THR A 469 17.45 -10.62 -3.07
CA THR A 469 18.75 -10.95 -3.67
C THR A 469 19.95 -10.46 -2.84
N GLY A 470 19.73 -9.68 -1.79
CA GLY A 470 20.79 -9.03 -1.02
C GLY A 470 21.47 -7.86 -1.75
N SER A 471 21.07 -7.57 -2.99
CA SER A 471 21.66 -6.49 -3.80
C SER A 471 21.41 -5.09 -3.23
N ILE A 472 20.39 -4.94 -2.38
CA ILE A 472 20.07 -3.69 -1.70
C ILE A 472 21.26 -3.09 -0.95
N ILE A 473 22.19 -3.92 -0.47
CA ILE A 473 23.39 -3.50 0.27
C ILE A 473 24.27 -2.58 -0.58
N HIS A 474 24.30 -2.80 -1.90
CA HIS A 474 25.11 -2.04 -2.84
C HIS A 474 24.28 -1.08 -3.70
N SER A 475 23.10 -1.52 -4.12
CA SER A 475 22.23 -0.72 -5.00
C SER A 475 21.40 0.32 -4.25
N GLY A 476 21.20 0.15 -2.93
CA GLY A 476 20.21 0.93 -2.20
C GLY A 476 18.79 0.66 -2.66
N SER A 477 17.87 1.50 -2.24
CA SER A 477 16.47 1.47 -2.69
C SER A 477 15.83 2.83 -2.44
N TRP A 478 15.94 3.74 -3.42
CA TRP A 478 15.41 5.11 -3.30
C TRP A 478 13.96 5.13 -2.81
N GLY A 479 13.09 4.35 -3.46
CA GLY A 479 11.67 4.30 -3.12
C GLY A 479 11.40 3.81 -1.69
N LEU A 480 12.10 2.77 -1.23
CA LEU A 480 11.94 2.26 0.14
C LEU A 480 12.33 3.34 1.17
N TRP A 481 13.44 4.04 0.94
CA TRP A 481 13.89 5.12 1.82
C TRP A 481 12.95 6.32 1.78
N HIS A 482 12.34 6.60 0.62
CA HIS A 482 11.34 7.64 0.42
C HIS A 482 10.07 7.34 1.23
N GLU A 483 9.47 6.15 1.09
CA GLU A 483 8.24 5.84 1.81
C GLU A 483 8.45 5.75 3.33
N LEU A 484 9.56 5.17 3.78
CA LEU A 484 9.92 5.19 5.20
C LEU A 484 10.29 6.62 5.67
N GLY A 485 10.86 7.42 4.78
CA GLY A 485 11.18 8.82 5.01
C GLY A 485 9.95 9.69 5.29
N HIS A 486 8.83 9.48 4.62
CA HIS A 486 7.58 10.17 4.92
C HIS A 486 7.14 10.00 6.38
N ASN A 487 7.42 8.84 6.99
CA ASN A 487 7.13 8.60 8.41
C ASN A 487 8.09 9.39 9.35
N HIS A 488 9.23 9.84 8.84
CA HIS A 488 10.17 10.73 9.56
C HIS A 488 9.93 12.20 9.27
N GLN A 489 9.22 12.51 8.19
CA GLN A 489 9.02 13.86 7.70
C GLN A 489 8.28 14.72 8.73
N SER A 490 8.98 15.72 9.25
CA SER A 490 8.48 16.64 10.27
C SER A 490 9.24 17.96 10.21
N PRO A 491 8.76 19.02 10.87
CA PRO A 491 9.55 20.22 10.99
C PRO A 491 10.98 19.93 11.50
N PRO A 492 11.99 20.71 11.08
CA PRO A 492 11.86 22.00 10.38
C PRO A 492 11.78 21.91 8.85
N PHE A 493 11.90 20.73 8.23
CA PHE A 493 12.03 20.59 6.77
C PHE A 493 10.71 20.39 6.03
N THR A 494 9.56 20.63 6.68
CA THR A 494 8.22 20.49 6.09
C THR A 494 7.63 21.85 5.74
N MET A 495 7.76 22.26 4.47
CA MET A 495 7.12 23.44 3.89
C MET A 495 5.92 23.04 3.06
N GLU A 496 5.02 23.97 2.79
CA GLU A 496 3.87 23.75 1.91
C GLU A 496 4.34 23.36 0.50
N GLY A 497 3.71 22.35 -0.08
CA GLY A 497 4.08 21.83 -1.40
C GLY A 497 5.38 21.01 -1.45
N GLN A 498 6.12 20.88 -0.34
CA GLN A 498 7.43 20.20 -0.31
C GLN A 498 7.38 18.75 0.16
N THR A 499 6.19 18.17 0.31
CA THR A 499 6.06 16.78 0.81
C THR A 499 6.89 15.79 -0.01
N GLU A 500 6.73 15.82 -1.35
CA GLU A 500 7.46 14.92 -2.26
C GLU A 500 8.90 15.39 -2.58
N VAL A 501 9.32 16.51 -2.04
CA VAL A 501 10.67 17.06 -2.20
C VAL A 501 11.51 16.75 -0.97
N SER A 502 11.11 17.29 0.18
CA SER A 502 11.93 17.18 1.42
C SER A 502 11.98 15.77 1.99
N VAL A 503 11.04 14.88 1.64
CA VAL A 503 11.15 13.44 1.96
C VAL A 503 12.44 12.82 1.42
N ASN A 504 12.94 13.30 0.30
CA ASN A 504 14.15 12.76 -0.32
C ASN A 504 15.45 13.14 0.41
N ILE A 505 15.40 13.99 1.45
CA ILE A 505 16.48 14.13 2.44
C ILE A 505 16.82 12.77 3.05
N PHE A 506 15.80 11.97 3.35
CA PHE A 506 15.95 10.61 3.90
C PHE A 506 16.47 9.62 2.87
N SER A 507 16.06 9.73 1.61
CA SER A 507 16.62 8.93 0.52
C SER A 507 18.10 9.24 0.32
N MET A 508 18.47 10.53 0.29
CA MET A 508 19.86 10.97 0.10
C MET A 508 20.79 10.47 1.21
N VAL A 509 20.42 10.60 2.48
CA VAL A 509 21.27 10.13 3.57
C VAL A 509 21.47 8.62 3.52
N CYS A 510 20.45 7.85 3.15
CA CYS A 510 20.56 6.40 2.98
C CYS A 510 21.42 6.01 1.77
N GLU A 511 21.26 6.68 0.64
CA GLU A 511 22.05 6.38 -0.56
C GLU A 511 23.53 6.78 -0.34
N VAL A 512 23.82 7.98 0.16
CA VAL A 512 25.21 8.44 0.32
C VAL A 512 25.89 7.77 1.51
N MET A 513 25.33 7.84 2.71
CA MET A 513 25.97 7.31 3.91
C MET A 513 25.67 5.82 4.13
N GLY A 514 24.49 5.37 3.73
CA GLY A 514 24.06 3.98 3.88
C GLY A 514 24.79 3.05 2.92
N THR A 515 24.76 3.33 1.62
CA THR A 515 25.38 2.50 0.58
C THR A 515 26.82 2.89 0.26
N GLY A 516 27.24 4.14 0.57
CA GLY A 516 28.56 4.68 0.19
C GLY A 516 28.60 5.24 -1.23
N LYS A 517 27.45 5.48 -1.87
CA LYS A 517 27.40 6.13 -3.18
C LYS A 517 27.85 7.58 -3.10
N ASP A 518 28.46 8.08 -4.15
CA ASP A 518 28.61 9.52 -4.35
C ASP A 518 27.28 10.17 -4.76
N PHE A 519 27.20 11.49 -4.65
CA PHE A 519 25.99 12.23 -5.01
C PHE A 519 25.65 12.13 -6.49
N GLU A 520 26.66 12.00 -7.36
CA GLU A 520 26.48 11.86 -8.81
C GLU A 520 25.84 10.51 -9.18
N SER A 521 25.98 9.49 -8.33
CA SER A 521 25.40 8.16 -8.54
C SER A 521 24.00 7.98 -7.92
N CYS A 522 23.52 8.96 -7.14
CA CYS A 522 22.20 8.88 -6.51
C CYS A 522 21.07 9.12 -7.52
N TRP A 523 19.88 8.54 -7.25
CA TRP A 523 18.65 8.65 -8.05
C TRP A 523 18.88 8.38 -9.56
N GLY A 524 19.49 7.25 -9.88
CA GLY A 524 19.67 6.82 -11.27
C GLY A 524 20.74 7.59 -12.06
N GLY A 525 21.64 8.25 -11.35
CA GLY A 525 22.75 9.01 -11.91
C GLY A 525 22.40 10.49 -12.11
N GLY A 526 22.77 11.33 -11.17
CA GLY A 526 22.71 12.77 -11.37
C GLY A 526 21.97 13.58 -10.32
N MET A 527 22.28 13.36 -9.05
CA MET A 527 21.90 14.29 -7.98
C MET A 527 23.09 15.12 -7.45
N GLY A 528 24.28 14.96 -8.02
CA GLY A 528 25.39 15.86 -7.76
C GLY A 528 25.42 17.06 -8.71
N PRO A 529 26.33 18.02 -8.48
CA PRO A 529 26.42 19.26 -9.27
C PRO A 529 26.65 19.04 -10.77
N TYR A 530 27.41 18.00 -11.17
CA TYR A 530 27.62 17.68 -12.58
C TYR A 530 26.35 17.10 -13.21
N GLY A 531 25.70 16.12 -12.56
CA GLY A 531 24.46 15.52 -13.07
C GLY A 531 23.29 16.49 -13.13
N MET A 532 23.29 17.54 -12.31
CA MET A 532 22.26 18.59 -12.30
C MET A 532 22.61 19.83 -13.13
N SER A 533 23.79 19.86 -13.76
CA SER A 533 24.31 21.07 -14.41
C SER A 533 23.34 21.67 -15.46
N ALA A 534 22.75 20.85 -16.30
CA ALA A 534 21.82 21.32 -17.34
C ALA A 534 20.53 21.94 -16.77
N GLU A 535 19.93 21.28 -15.76
CA GLU A 535 18.74 21.78 -15.07
C GLU A 535 19.04 23.08 -14.33
N MET A 536 20.19 23.17 -13.70
CA MET A 536 20.63 24.35 -12.96
C MET A 536 20.96 25.52 -13.87
N LYS A 537 21.60 25.27 -15.01
CA LYS A 537 21.77 26.27 -16.08
C LYS A 537 20.43 26.88 -16.47
N LYS A 538 19.42 26.02 -16.74
CA LYS A 538 18.06 26.47 -17.09
C LYS A 538 17.40 27.24 -15.95
N TYR A 539 17.50 26.76 -14.71
CA TYR A 539 16.89 27.40 -13.55
C TYR A 539 17.48 28.78 -13.29
N PHE A 540 18.81 28.92 -13.20
CA PHE A 540 19.47 30.18 -12.88
C PHE A 540 19.38 31.22 -14.00
N SER A 541 19.31 30.79 -15.28
CA SER A 541 19.05 31.68 -16.41
C SER A 541 17.58 32.14 -16.52
N GLY A 542 16.66 31.46 -15.85
CA GLY A 542 15.22 31.77 -15.84
C GLY A 542 14.82 32.70 -14.70
N THR A 543 13.50 32.97 -14.62
CA THR A 543 12.88 33.82 -13.59
C THR A 543 12.03 33.07 -12.60
N GLN A 544 11.90 31.73 -12.73
CA GLN A 544 11.11 30.88 -11.84
C GLN A 544 11.55 31.03 -10.39
N THR A 545 10.61 31.16 -9.48
CA THR A 545 10.86 31.07 -8.04
C THR A 545 11.15 29.60 -7.65
N TYR A 546 11.65 29.38 -6.46
CA TYR A 546 11.89 28.04 -5.93
C TYR A 546 10.63 27.16 -5.98
N ASN A 547 9.46 27.70 -5.55
CA ASN A 547 8.21 26.94 -5.51
C ASN A 547 7.63 26.61 -6.92
N GLU A 548 8.02 27.36 -7.95
CA GLU A 548 7.60 27.09 -9.34
C GLU A 548 8.53 26.12 -10.06
N ALA A 549 9.70 25.82 -9.48
CA ALA A 549 10.65 24.91 -10.08
C ALA A 549 10.17 23.44 -10.03
N PRO A 550 10.59 22.59 -10.97
CA PRO A 550 10.32 21.13 -10.89
C PRO A 550 10.86 20.51 -9.59
N ASN A 551 10.18 19.50 -9.07
CA ASN A 551 10.56 18.82 -7.81
C ASN A 551 12.03 18.39 -7.76
N LYS A 552 12.60 17.94 -8.89
CA LYS A 552 14.03 17.57 -8.98
C LYS A 552 14.95 18.75 -8.69
N VAL A 553 14.63 19.94 -9.24
CA VAL A 553 15.36 21.17 -8.99
C VAL A 553 15.18 21.65 -7.56
N GLN A 554 13.95 21.59 -7.04
CA GLN A 554 13.67 21.93 -5.65
C GLN A 554 14.43 21.00 -4.67
N LEU A 555 14.50 19.70 -4.99
CA LEU A 555 15.29 18.75 -4.22
C LEU A 555 16.77 19.11 -4.25
N PHE A 556 17.29 19.55 -5.39
CA PHE A 556 18.71 19.86 -5.53
C PHE A 556 19.17 21.01 -4.64
N PHE A 557 18.28 21.95 -4.30
CA PHE A 557 18.56 22.95 -3.25
C PHE A 557 19.01 22.29 -1.92
N TRP A 558 18.29 21.26 -1.49
CA TRP A 558 18.63 20.52 -0.28
C TRP A 558 19.89 19.68 -0.47
N VAL A 559 20.05 19.13 -1.67
CA VAL A 559 21.25 18.34 -2.01
C VAL A 559 22.51 19.19 -2.01
N GLU A 560 22.48 20.43 -2.52
CA GLU A 560 23.64 21.33 -2.43
C GLU A 560 24.02 21.63 -0.98
N LEU A 561 23.02 21.83 -0.12
CA LEU A 561 23.31 22.00 1.32
C LEU A 561 23.94 20.74 1.93
N MET A 562 23.49 19.54 1.55
CA MET A 562 24.10 18.28 1.98
C MET A 562 25.51 18.10 1.41
N TYR A 563 25.69 18.44 0.15
CA TYR A 563 26.95 18.30 -0.58
C TYR A 563 28.04 19.19 0.00
N TYR A 564 27.74 20.48 0.24
CA TYR A 564 28.71 21.47 0.67
C TYR A 564 28.80 21.72 2.18
N LEU A 565 27.78 21.35 2.95
CA LEU A 565 27.73 21.53 4.41
C LEU A 565 27.76 20.21 5.18
N GLY A 566 27.41 19.10 4.51
CA GLY A 566 27.32 17.77 5.09
C GLY A 566 25.99 17.48 5.79
N PHE A 567 25.70 16.21 6.00
CA PHE A 567 24.46 15.75 6.66
C PHE A 567 24.41 16.14 8.14
N ASP A 568 25.55 16.31 8.81
CA ASP A 568 25.57 16.76 10.21
C ASP A 568 24.96 18.17 10.37
N ALA A 569 25.10 19.04 9.37
CA ALA A 569 24.46 20.35 9.40
C ALA A 569 22.92 20.23 9.46
N PHE A 570 22.34 19.30 8.74
CA PHE A 570 20.89 19.00 8.79
C PHE A 570 20.49 18.49 10.17
N ARG A 571 21.25 17.56 10.74
CA ARG A 571 21.03 17.06 12.08
C ARG A 571 21.05 18.20 13.11
N GLN A 572 22.06 19.07 13.04
CA GLN A 572 22.16 20.19 13.98
C GLN A 572 20.99 21.16 13.86
N VAL A 573 20.49 21.41 12.64
CA VAL A 573 19.27 22.20 12.40
C VAL A 573 18.04 21.51 13.02
N ALA A 574 17.90 20.20 12.85
CA ALA A 574 16.81 19.42 13.46
C ALA A 574 16.89 19.46 15.00
N LEU A 575 18.08 19.33 15.59
CA LEU A 575 18.29 19.44 17.04
C LEU A 575 17.93 20.84 17.57
N GLN A 576 18.31 21.93 16.86
CA GLN A 576 17.87 23.28 17.23
C GLN A 576 16.34 23.40 17.23
N PHE A 577 15.67 22.77 16.29
CA PHE A 577 14.20 22.73 16.27
C PHE A 577 13.64 21.99 17.49
N HIS A 578 14.24 20.87 17.88
CA HIS A 578 13.83 20.16 19.10
C HIS A 578 13.97 20.96 20.38
N ASP A 579 15.00 21.81 20.46
CA ASP A 579 15.22 22.67 21.62
C ASP A 579 14.29 23.89 21.64
N LYS A 580 13.99 24.44 20.48
CA LYS A 580 13.11 25.61 20.29
C LYS A 580 12.15 25.41 19.13
N PRO A 581 11.14 24.54 19.29
CA PRO A 581 10.17 24.28 18.24
C PRO A 581 9.30 25.50 17.96
N TYR A 582 8.82 25.60 16.74
CA TYR A 582 7.72 26.48 16.38
C TYR A 582 6.45 25.66 16.14
N ASP A 583 5.28 26.29 16.29
CA ASP A 583 4.05 25.65 15.87
C ASP A 583 3.94 25.69 14.33
N ASN A 584 3.96 24.51 13.71
CA ASN A 584 3.92 24.36 12.26
C ASN A 584 2.59 24.84 11.65
N GLY A 585 1.51 24.87 12.43
CA GLY A 585 0.19 25.38 12.01
C GLY A 585 0.05 26.90 12.13
N GLU A 586 0.85 27.54 12.98
CA GLU A 586 0.76 29.00 13.22
C GLU A 586 1.70 29.82 12.34
N LEU A 587 2.84 29.27 11.92
CA LEU A 587 3.78 29.99 11.08
C LEU A 587 3.41 29.91 9.60
N SER A 588 3.46 31.06 8.92
CA SER A 588 3.45 31.10 7.46
C SER A 588 4.66 30.37 6.90
N ASP A 589 4.55 29.86 5.69
CA ASP A 589 5.62 29.13 5.04
C ASP A 589 6.88 29.98 4.87
N GLU A 590 6.71 31.28 4.53
CA GLU A 590 7.82 32.24 4.52
C GLU A 590 8.61 32.25 5.84
N LYS A 591 7.90 32.22 6.98
CA LYS A 591 8.54 32.24 8.29
C LYS A 591 9.26 30.93 8.63
N LYS A 592 8.76 29.81 8.13
CA LYS A 592 9.45 28.53 8.25
C LYS A 592 10.75 28.54 7.45
N TRP A 593 10.74 29.04 6.21
CA TRP A 593 11.93 29.23 5.40
C TRP A 593 12.93 30.16 6.05
N GLU A 594 12.50 31.30 6.60
CA GLU A 594 13.36 32.22 7.37
C GLU A 594 13.98 31.51 8.59
N TRP A 595 13.21 30.68 9.28
CA TRP A 595 13.71 29.91 10.43
C TRP A 595 14.80 28.94 10.00
N VAL A 596 14.57 28.17 8.94
CA VAL A 596 15.56 27.21 8.41
C VAL A 596 16.85 27.90 7.97
N MET A 597 16.73 28.98 7.21
CA MET A 597 17.89 29.79 6.79
C MET A 597 18.72 30.28 8.00
N ASN A 598 18.05 30.81 9.02
CA ASN A 598 18.70 31.27 10.23
C ASN A 598 19.32 30.12 11.04
N ALA A 599 18.69 28.95 11.07
CA ALA A 599 19.20 27.77 11.75
C ALA A 599 20.48 27.26 11.07
N PHE A 600 20.50 27.13 9.74
CA PHE A 600 21.71 26.80 8.99
C PHE A 600 22.80 27.85 9.20
N SER A 601 22.43 29.16 9.23
CA SER A 601 23.42 30.21 9.48
C SER A 601 24.11 30.07 10.85
N LYS A 602 23.34 29.74 11.88
CA LYS A 602 23.85 29.51 13.23
C LYS A 602 24.74 28.27 13.31
N VAL A 603 24.30 27.15 12.70
CA VAL A 603 25.03 25.89 12.69
C VAL A 603 26.41 26.05 12.01
N THR A 604 26.42 26.75 10.89
CA THR A 604 27.61 26.88 10.06
C THR A 604 28.52 28.08 10.44
N GLY A 605 27.99 29.00 11.24
CA GLY A 605 28.70 30.28 11.49
C GLY A 605 28.79 31.16 10.25
N LYS A 606 27.95 30.96 9.23
CA LYS A 606 27.97 31.66 7.93
C LYS A 606 26.60 32.27 7.64
N ASN A 607 26.56 33.40 6.95
CA ASN A 607 25.32 33.98 6.49
C ASN A 607 24.80 33.23 5.27
N MET A 608 23.77 32.44 5.44
CA MET A 608 23.10 31.67 4.36
C MET A 608 22.17 32.52 3.50
N GLY A 609 21.90 33.76 3.89
CA GLY A 609 20.98 34.66 3.16
C GLY A 609 21.26 34.76 1.66
N PRO A 610 22.51 35.00 1.22
CA PRO A 610 22.85 35.05 -0.21
C PRO A 610 22.45 33.79 -0.98
N PHE A 611 22.74 32.61 -0.45
CA PHE A 611 22.39 31.33 -1.09
C PHE A 611 20.87 31.16 -1.24
N PHE A 612 20.09 31.36 -0.15
CA PHE A 612 18.63 31.27 -0.18
C PHE A 612 18.01 32.28 -1.15
N LYS A 613 18.58 33.48 -1.29
CA LYS A 613 18.14 34.48 -2.25
C LYS A 613 18.41 34.11 -3.70
N ILE A 614 19.59 33.62 -4.00
CA ILE A 614 19.97 33.13 -5.34
C ILE A 614 19.01 32.01 -5.78
N TRP A 615 18.65 31.13 -4.86
CA TRP A 615 17.64 30.09 -5.08
C TRP A 615 16.21 30.61 -5.11
N ARG A 616 15.98 31.92 -4.94
CA ARG A 616 14.65 32.54 -4.99
C ARG A 616 13.63 31.84 -4.07
N THR A 617 14.14 31.34 -2.90
CA THR A 617 13.28 30.80 -1.84
C THR A 617 12.42 31.92 -1.24
N PRO A 618 11.25 31.64 -0.61
CA PRO A 618 10.36 32.66 -0.08
C PRO A 618 10.85 33.26 1.24
N VAL A 619 12.11 33.78 1.27
CA VAL A 619 12.68 34.50 2.40
C VAL A 619 12.69 36.00 2.15
N SER A 620 12.29 36.79 3.15
CA SER A 620 12.28 38.24 3.00
C SER A 620 13.69 38.84 2.99
N GLU A 621 13.86 39.99 2.29
CA GLU A 621 15.12 40.77 2.30
C GLU A 621 15.57 41.08 3.73
N ARG A 622 14.60 41.44 4.60
CA ARG A 622 14.87 41.72 6.01
C ARG A 622 15.43 40.54 6.75
N ALA A 623 14.92 39.35 6.49
CA ALA A 623 15.40 38.11 7.14
C ALA A 623 16.79 37.76 6.64
N ALA A 624 17.04 37.78 5.34
CA ALA A 624 18.36 37.55 4.76
C ALA A 624 19.43 38.53 5.27
N GLY A 625 19.04 39.77 5.60
CA GLY A 625 19.95 40.76 6.18
C GLY A 625 20.23 40.65 7.69
N ARG A 626 19.51 39.76 8.42
CA ARG A 626 19.69 39.61 9.90
C ARG A 626 21.04 39.06 10.32
N MET A 627 21.67 38.26 9.48
CA MET A 627 22.93 37.56 9.75
C MET A 627 24.14 38.26 9.07
N LYS A 628 24.01 39.56 8.75
CA LYS A 628 25.04 40.34 8.04
C LYS A 628 26.39 40.39 8.74
N ASP A 629 26.42 40.15 10.05
CA ASP A 629 27.66 40.12 10.83
C ASP A 629 28.44 38.79 10.65
N LEU A 630 27.80 37.76 10.06
CA LEU A 630 28.44 36.53 9.67
C LEU A 630 29.00 36.63 8.23
N PRO A 631 30.09 35.96 7.89
CA PRO A 631 30.60 35.92 6.53
C PRO A 631 29.58 35.31 5.58
N ALA A 632 29.30 35.99 4.45
CA ALA A 632 28.40 35.50 3.42
C ALA A 632 28.87 34.14 2.89
N TRP A 633 27.89 33.23 2.66
CA TRP A 633 28.22 31.89 2.15
C TRP A 633 27.56 31.61 0.81
N LEU A 634 28.41 31.11 -0.09
CA LEU A 634 28.01 30.50 -1.37
C LEU A 634 28.89 29.26 -1.58
N PRO A 635 28.46 28.27 -2.36
CA PRO A 635 29.22 27.05 -2.66
C PRO A 635 30.61 27.34 -3.25
N SER A 636 30.73 28.34 -4.14
CA SER A 636 32.00 28.80 -4.73
C SER A 636 31.96 30.31 -4.97
N LYS A 637 33.10 30.90 -5.33
CA LYS A 637 33.20 32.33 -5.68
C LYS A 637 32.35 32.66 -6.92
N ASP A 638 32.27 31.71 -7.85
CA ASP A 638 31.58 31.86 -9.14
C ASP A 638 30.12 31.36 -9.09
N TYR A 639 29.59 31.04 -7.91
CA TYR A 639 28.21 30.58 -7.77
C TYR A 639 27.20 31.73 -7.99
N PRO A 640 26.14 31.58 -8.80
CA PRO A 640 25.75 30.38 -9.56
C PRO A 640 26.33 30.35 -11.00
N ALA A 641 27.25 31.23 -11.36
CA ALA A 641 27.83 31.31 -12.71
C ALA A 641 28.56 30.01 -13.13
N CYS A 642 29.02 29.22 -12.16
CA CYS A 642 29.58 27.89 -12.43
C CYS A 642 28.60 26.95 -13.17
N TYR A 643 27.28 27.17 -13.07
CA TYR A 643 26.28 26.41 -13.83
C TYR A 643 25.96 27.04 -15.20
N THR A 644 26.17 28.34 -15.38
CA THR A 644 25.80 29.09 -16.58
C THR A 644 26.97 29.34 -17.52
N ALA A 645 28.23 29.14 -17.07
CA ALA A 645 29.40 29.26 -17.92
C ALA A 645 29.33 28.29 -19.11
N GLU A 646 29.74 28.76 -20.28
CA GLU A 646 29.92 27.91 -21.46
C GLU A 646 31.15 27.02 -21.23
N GLU A 647 31.09 25.76 -21.66
CA GLU A 647 32.16 24.79 -21.55
C GLU A 647 33.35 25.17 -22.40
#